data_3834b03c3db24e6128aaa183be6ecaf3
#
_entry.id   3834b03c3db24e6128aaa183be6ecaf3
#
_cell.length_a   1.000
_cell.length_b   1.000
_cell.length_c   1.000
_cell.angle_alpha   90.00
_cell.angle_beta   90.00
_cell.angle_gamma   90.00
#
_symmetry.space_group_name_H-M   'P 1'
#
loop_
_entity.id
_entity.type
_entity.pdbx_description
1 polymer ?
#
loop_
_entity_poly.entity_id
_entity_poly.type
_entity_poly.pdbx_seq_one_letter_code
_entity_poly.pdbx_strand_id
1 'polypeptide(L)'
;MRAPLHCLIFAALAVLCLAATSVQAQRVRGELRIEVHDSADAPVAADAELLSEANQLHRTFKIAQDGRYTAQDLPFGVYRLNINADGFAPWSNLVDIRSEVPLRIPVTLGVAPVATQVQVTDSATLVDPSRTGSIYSVGRQTIDQQMAPQPGRSLSDLVNQQPGWLYEANGVLHPRGSEYDVQYIFDGLPLTQNRSPAFAPEFDADDVESMRVLTATFPAEYGRKLGGVVEVTTVKDVPDGIHGQLDIDGGSFSSISSSAALSYAFGENRFSLSGNGFHTDRYLDPPVLENFTNRGNAGGFSASYEREFSGSDRLRFTVIHNAVRFLVPNELVQQQAGQRQDITNQETSGQVFFQHTISPNLFLSLSGSVRDASADLTSNPLATPVIISQSRGYREGYARADLVGHKGRHNWKTGVDSFFTPVHEALNYIITDPTQFDPGTQQQFQFADHRWDIEPSAYVQDELHFGNWNISTGLRFDHYGFVVHESAWSPRLGVSRYVSSLNLLLHASYDRVFQTPAMENLLLASSAQVNAIDPIVLRLPVRPARGNYYEVGATKSVASKLRIEANIFRRDFHNYPDDDTLLDTGVSFPIAFSDARIFGEELRLEVPEWWRFSGYLSYSNQSGIGSGPITGGLFLGSDAAGALGDASQFAVS
;
A
#
# COMPACT_ATOMS: atom_id res chain seq x y z
N MET A 1 -37.34 10.30 -25.01
CA MET A 1 -35.95 10.33 -25.48
C MET A 1 -35.17 11.26 -24.54
N ARG A 2 -34.51 10.69 -23.53
CA ARG A 2 -33.56 11.41 -22.67
C ARG A 2 -32.20 10.83 -23.01
N ALA A 3 -31.34 11.59 -23.68
CA ALA A 3 -29.95 11.21 -23.89
C ALA A 3 -29.31 11.00 -22.50
N PRO A 4 -28.60 9.91 -22.27
CA PRO A 4 -28.06 9.63 -20.97
C PRO A 4 -26.97 10.66 -20.63
N LEU A 5 -27.08 11.26 -19.46
CA LEU A 5 -26.15 12.22 -18.88
C LEU A 5 -24.68 11.74 -18.97
N HIS A 6 -24.48 10.44 -19.05
CA HIS A 6 -23.21 9.75 -19.21
C HIS A 6 -22.49 10.07 -20.56
N CYS A 7 -23.23 10.21 -21.66
CA CYS A 7 -22.63 10.63 -22.95
C CYS A 7 -22.15 12.09 -22.90
N LEU A 8 -22.84 12.95 -22.16
CA LEU A 8 -22.43 14.34 -21.97
C LEU A 8 -21.20 14.45 -21.06
N ILE A 9 -21.09 13.61 -20.04
CA ILE A 9 -19.91 13.55 -19.16
C ILE A 9 -18.71 12.97 -19.92
N PHE A 10 -18.90 11.91 -20.69
CA PHE A 10 -17.84 11.36 -21.57
C PHE A 10 -17.42 12.36 -22.66
N ALA A 11 -18.36 13.06 -23.25
CA ALA A 11 -18.08 14.09 -24.24
C ALA A 11 -17.37 15.31 -23.59
N ALA A 12 -17.76 15.71 -22.38
CA ALA A 12 -17.09 16.77 -21.64
C ALA A 12 -15.68 16.34 -21.18
N LEU A 13 -15.48 15.08 -20.74
CA LEU A 13 -14.15 14.53 -20.45
C LEU A 13 -13.29 14.42 -21.72
N ALA A 14 -13.86 13.96 -22.83
CA ALA A 14 -13.14 13.89 -24.11
C ALA A 14 -12.78 15.28 -24.67
N VAL A 15 -13.65 16.27 -24.50
CA VAL A 15 -13.38 17.67 -24.85
C VAL A 15 -12.36 18.30 -23.90
N LEU A 16 -12.37 17.95 -22.61
CA LEU A 16 -11.34 18.35 -21.65
C LEU A 16 -9.97 17.73 -22.00
N CYS A 17 -9.96 16.46 -22.43
CA CYS A 17 -8.75 15.77 -22.91
C CYS A 17 -8.23 16.33 -24.27
N LEU A 18 -9.12 16.82 -25.11
CA LEU A 18 -8.74 17.42 -26.41
C LEU A 18 -8.37 18.91 -26.33
N ALA A 19 -8.82 19.61 -25.28
CA ALA A 19 -8.44 21.02 -25.02
C ALA A 19 -7.16 21.14 -24.18
N ALA A 20 -6.68 20.04 -23.61
CA ALA A 20 -5.44 20.01 -22.84
C ALA A 20 -4.22 19.97 -23.77
N THR A 21 -3.84 21.12 -24.30
CA THR A 21 -2.46 21.33 -24.73
C THR A 21 -1.56 21.18 -23.50
N SER A 22 -0.81 20.08 -23.43
CA SER A 22 0.24 19.75 -22.44
C SER A 22 -0.22 19.70 -20.95
N VAL A 23 -0.91 18.64 -20.55
CA VAL A 23 -1.24 18.31 -19.15
C VAL A 23 -0.55 17.00 -18.76
N GLN A 24 -0.03 16.90 -17.54
CA GLN A 24 1.12 16.02 -17.19
C GLN A 24 1.08 15.43 -15.77
N ALA A 25 1.58 14.22 -15.51
CA ALA A 25 1.31 13.31 -14.38
C ALA A 25 2.41 13.04 -13.32
N GLN A 26 2.19 12.32 -12.22
CA GLN A 26 2.75 12.45 -10.87
C GLN A 26 3.64 11.31 -10.30
N ARG A 27 4.35 11.66 -9.17
CA ARG A 27 4.98 10.77 -8.17
C ARG A 27 4.80 11.32 -6.74
N VAL A 28 4.66 10.45 -5.73
CA VAL A 28 4.59 10.80 -4.28
C VAL A 28 6.00 10.84 -3.64
N ARG A 29 7.06 11.11 -4.41
CA ARG A 29 8.46 11.03 -3.95
C ARG A 29 9.26 12.19 -4.47
N GLY A 30 10.33 12.51 -3.74
CA GLY A 30 11.23 13.58 -4.09
C GLY A 30 12.13 13.26 -5.26
N GLU A 31 12.62 14.32 -5.89
CA GLU A 31 13.62 14.28 -6.94
C GLU A 31 14.77 15.20 -6.57
N LEU A 32 16.01 14.71 -6.73
CA LEU A 32 17.22 15.46 -6.48
C LEU A 32 17.97 15.67 -7.81
N ARG A 33 18.13 16.93 -8.22
CA ARG A 33 18.90 17.34 -9.40
C ARG A 33 20.24 17.88 -8.95
N ILE A 34 21.30 17.21 -9.33
CA ILE A 34 22.69 17.53 -8.95
C ILE A 34 23.37 18.18 -10.16
N GLU A 35 24.05 19.30 -9.93
CA GLU A 35 24.85 19.98 -10.94
C GLU A 35 26.25 20.21 -10.35
N VAL A 36 27.28 19.56 -10.91
CA VAL A 36 28.66 19.57 -10.40
C VAL A 36 29.56 20.37 -11.34
N HIS A 37 30.21 21.39 -10.78
CA HIS A 37 31.12 22.28 -11.49
C HIS A 37 32.44 22.41 -10.72
N ASP A 38 33.50 22.81 -11.41
CA ASP A 38 34.72 23.27 -10.79
C ASP A 38 34.65 24.74 -10.38
N SER A 39 35.74 25.27 -9.83
CA SER A 39 35.84 26.69 -9.42
C SER A 39 35.83 27.67 -10.59
N ALA A 40 35.96 27.21 -11.85
CA ALA A 40 35.87 27.98 -13.07
C ALA A 40 34.50 27.82 -13.78
N ASP A 41 33.51 27.19 -13.11
CA ASP A 41 32.18 26.88 -13.62
C ASP A 41 32.15 25.89 -14.80
N ALA A 42 33.21 25.07 -14.95
CA ALA A 42 33.23 23.98 -15.91
C ALA A 42 32.59 22.72 -15.33
N PRO A 43 31.76 21.97 -16.10
CA PRO A 43 31.13 20.76 -15.61
C PRO A 43 32.17 19.66 -15.30
N VAL A 44 31.93 18.90 -14.24
CA VAL A 44 32.84 17.85 -13.75
C VAL A 44 32.10 16.53 -13.64
N ALA A 45 32.63 15.48 -14.29
CA ALA A 45 32.21 14.11 -14.08
C ALA A 45 32.69 13.61 -12.72
N ALA A 46 31.85 12.89 -11.99
CA ALA A 46 32.15 12.44 -10.62
C ALA A 46 31.46 11.13 -10.29
N ASP A 47 32.00 10.42 -9.31
CA ASP A 47 31.28 9.34 -8.62
C ASP A 47 30.53 9.93 -7.44
N ALA A 48 29.30 9.51 -7.24
CA ALA A 48 28.44 10.00 -6.18
C ALA A 48 27.76 8.88 -5.42
N GLU A 49 27.47 9.16 -4.14
CA GLU A 49 26.78 8.28 -3.22
C GLU A 49 25.72 9.04 -2.46
N LEU A 50 24.52 8.48 -2.37
CA LEU A 50 23.39 9.01 -1.61
C LEU A 50 22.98 8.00 -0.56
N LEU A 51 23.03 8.38 0.73
CA LEU A 51 22.82 7.50 1.87
C LEU A 51 21.77 8.08 2.83
N SER A 52 20.80 7.24 3.24
CA SER A 52 19.82 7.54 4.31
C SER A 52 19.49 6.26 5.08
N GLU A 53 20.02 6.10 6.29
CA GLU A 53 19.73 4.95 7.14
C GLU A 53 18.27 4.94 7.60
N ALA A 54 17.67 6.10 7.84
CA ALA A 54 16.25 6.20 8.22
C ALA A 54 15.31 5.68 7.13
N ASN A 55 15.71 5.83 5.85
CA ASN A 55 14.97 5.32 4.70
C ASN A 55 15.52 3.99 4.19
N GLN A 56 16.56 3.44 4.82
CA GLN A 56 17.28 2.23 4.36
C GLN A 56 17.68 2.31 2.88
N LEU A 57 18.15 3.49 2.45
CA LEU A 57 18.53 3.75 1.07
C LEU A 57 20.02 4.02 0.97
N HIS A 58 20.68 3.24 0.13
CA HIS A 58 22.07 3.43 -0.28
C HIS A 58 22.15 3.30 -1.80
N ARG A 59 22.43 4.41 -2.48
CA ARG A 59 22.50 4.45 -3.95
C ARG A 59 23.82 5.06 -4.40
N THR A 60 24.54 4.38 -5.26
CA THR A 60 25.77 4.86 -5.91
C THR A 60 25.46 5.11 -7.39
N PHE A 61 25.99 6.21 -7.93
CA PHE A 61 25.78 6.57 -9.33
C PHE A 61 26.94 7.41 -9.88
N LYS A 62 27.00 7.51 -11.20
CA LYS A 62 28.00 8.34 -11.90
C LYS A 62 27.36 9.60 -12.47
N ILE A 63 27.95 10.73 -12.16
CA ILE A 63 27.61 12.02 -12.75
C ILE A 63 28.33 12.10 -14.09
N ALA A 64 27.58 12.36 -15.17
CA ALA A 64 28.09 12.39 -16.53
C ALA A 64 29.05 13.57 -16.78
N GLN A 65 29.66 13.64 -17.97
CA GLN A 65 30.64 14.68 -18.31
C GLN A 65 30.02 16.09 -18.41
N ASP A 66 28.71 16.19 -18.54
CA ASP A 66 27.96 17.46 -18.47
C ASP A 66 27.75 17.96 -17.04
N GLY A 67 28.26 17.24 -16.04
CA GLY A 67 28.16 17.56 -14.62
C GLY A 67 26.77 17.32 -14.02
N ARG A 68 25.84 16.65 -14.70
CA ARG A 68 24.44 16.53 -14.29
C ARG A 68 24.06 15.09 -13.96
N TYR A 69 23.20 14.99 -12.94
CA TYR A 69 22.52 13.74 -12.58
C TYR A 69 21.18 14.07 -11.91
N THR A 70 20.17 13.22 -12.16
CA THR A 70 18.86 13.32 -11.52
C THR A 70 18.55 12.02 -10.79
N ALA A 71 18.59 12.07 -9.45
CA ALA A 71 18.12 10.96 -8.60
C ALA A 71 16.62 11.08 -8.39
N GLN A 72 15.88 10.05 -8.76
CA GLN A 72 14.41 10.03 -8.77
C GLN A 72 13.88 9.07 -7.71
N ASP A 73 12.57 9.20 -7.40
CA ASP A 73 11.82 8.31 -6.49
C ASP A 73 12.43 8.19 -5.09
N LEU A 74 12.98 9.29 -4.59
CA LEU A 74 13.58 9.34 -3.27
C LEU A 74 12.49 9.49 -2.20
N PRO A 75 12.39 8.57 -1.23
CA PRO A 75 11.56 8.78 -0.04
C PRO A 75 11.85 10.12 0.62
N PHE A 76 10.84 10.79 1.18
CA PHE A 76 11.09 12.01 1.94
C PHE A 76 11.95 11.71 3.16
N GLY A 77 12.91 12.58 3.44
CA GLY A 77 13.85 12.42 4.53
C GLY A 77 15.18 13.10 4.31
N VAL A 78 16.11 12.88 5.25
CA VAL A 78 17.46 13.43 5.21
C VAL A 78 18.41 12.42 4.57
N TYR A 79 19.20 12.90 3.65
CA TYR A 79 20.20 12.14 2.91
C TYR A 79 21.58 12.75 3.09
N ARG A 80 22.63 11.92 3.12
CA ARG A 80 24.01 12.34 2.93
C ARG A 80 24.36 12.15 1.45
N LEU A 81 24.73 13.23 0.79
CA LEU A 81 25.25 13.21 -0.56
C LEU A 81 26.77 13.37 -0.50
N ASN A 82 27.50 12.35 -0.96
CA ASN A 82 28.95 12.35 -1.12
C ASN A 82 29.27 12.41 -2.61
N ILE A 83 30.23 13.28 -3.00
CA ILE A 83 30.69 13.42 -4.40
C ILE A 83 32.21 13.39 -4.42
N ASN A 84 32.76 12.54 -5.26
CA ASN A 84 34.19 12.34 -5.44
C ASN A 84 34.55 12.44 -6.93
N ALA A 85 35.56 13.25 -7.25
CA ALA A 85 36.11 13.38 -8.61
C ALA A 85 37.62 13.43 -8.57
N ASP A 86 38.28 12.83 -9.57
CA ASP A 86 39.74 12.79 -9.66
C ASP A 86 40.34 14.20 -9.74
N GLY A 87 41.27 14.49 -8.85
CA GLY A 87 41.94 15.79 -8.77
C GLY A 87 41.20 16.84 -7.94
N PHE A 88 40.01 16.54 -7.39
CA PHE A 88 39.22 17.42 -6.56
C PHE A 88 39.13 16.94 -5.11
N ALA A 89 38.88 17.88 -4.20
CA ALA A 89 38.59 17.55 -2.81
C ALA A 89 37.22 16.86 -2.70
N PRO A 90 37.08 15.79 -1.89
CA PRO A 90 35.79 15.15 -1.64
C PRO A 90 34.80 16.17 -1.08
N TRP A 91 33.56 16.14 -1.59
CA TRP A 91 32.47 16.96 -1.14
C TRP A 91 31.41 16.11 -0.44
N SER A 92 30.92 16.54 0.71
CA SER A 92 29.87 15.83 1.47
C SER A 92 28.94 16.85 2.13
N ASN A 93 27.62 16.66 1.99
CA ASN A 93 26.63 17.50 2.63
C ASN A 93 25.34 16.71 2.93
N LEU A 94 24.55 17.21 3.89
CA LEU A 94 23.20 16.72 4.12
C LEU A 94 22.22 17.42 3.19
N VAL A 95 21.37 16.62 2.57
CA VAL A 95 20.31 17.05 1.68
C VAL A 95 18.98 16.63 2.28
N ASP A 96 18.05 17.55 2.38
CA ASP A 96 16.76 17.33 2.99
C ASP A 96 15.66 17.37 1.93
N ILE A 97 15.05 16.22 1.64
CA ILE A 97 14.02 16.05 0.62
C ILE A 97 12.67 15.98 1.30
N ARG A 98 11.81 16.99 1.09
CA ARG A 98 10.53 17.17 1.79
C ARG A 98 9.33 17.34 0.88
N SER A 99 9.55 17.43 -0.41
CA SER A 99 8.53 17.76 -1.39
C SER A 99 8.76 16.99 -2.69
N GLU A 100 7.70 16.80 -3.44
CA GLU A 100 7.76 16.28 -4.81
C GLU A 100 8.35 17.32 -5.81
N VAL A 101 8.42 18.57 -5.41
CA VAL A 101 9.10 19.61 -6.21
C VAL A 101 10.58 19.26 -6.30
N PRO A 102 11.17 19.15 -7.52
CA PRO A 102 12.56 18.77 -7.68
C PRO A 102 13.52 19.71 -6.95
N LEU A 103 14.33 19.15 -6.05
CA LEU A 103 15.36 19.88 -5.32
C LEU A 103 16.63 19.99 -6.17
N ARG A 104 17.11 21.20 -6.46
CA ARG A 104 18.36 21.43 -7.20
C ARG A 104 19.50 21.72 -6.24
N ILE A 105 20.60 20.99 -6.39
CA ILE A 105 21.84 21.14 -5.61
C ILE A 105 23.00 21.47 -6.54
N PRO A 106 23.40 22.75 -6.65
CA PRO A 106 24.64 23.11 -7.29
C PRO A 106 25.81 22.77 -6.36
N VAL A 107 26.79 22.04 -6.89
CA VAL A 107 28.00 21.62 -6.16
C VAL A 107 29.23 22.17 -6.88
N THR A 108 30.02 22.97 -6.17
CA THR A 108 31.31 23.45 -6.68
C THR A 108 32.45 22.69 -5.99
N LEU A 109 33.22 21.94 -6.78
CA LEU A 109 34.39 21.17 -6.30
C LEU A 109 35.64 22.04 -6.28
N GLY A 110 36.31 22.05 -5.14
CA GLY A 110 37.63 22.67 -5.01
C GLY A 110 38.76 21.69 -5.38
N VAL A 111 39.88 22.20 -5.89
CA VAL A 111 41.06 21.37 -6.15
C VAL A 111 41.57 20.72 -4.87
N ALA A 112 41.91 19.43 -4.92
CA ALA A 112 42.38 18.70 -3.74
C ALA A 112 43.70 19.28 -3.22
N PRO A 113 43.79 19.75 -1.95
CA PRO A 113 45.07 19.99 -1.31
C PRO A 113 45.75 18.64 -1.01
N VAL A 114 47.09 18.60 -0.98
CA VAL A 114 47.91 17.38 -0.89
C VAL A 114 47.67 16.50 0.38
N ALA A 115 46.82 16.94 1.31
CA ALA A 115 46.36 16.13 2.46
C ALA A 115 45.11 16.73 3.07
N THR A 116 43.96 16.08 2.89
CA THR A 116 42.75 16.40 3.67
C THR A 116 42.03 15.09 4.06
N GLN A 117 41.93 14.83 5.36
CA GLN A 117 41.06 13.81 5.92
C GLN A 117 39.68 14.45 6.11
N VAL A 118 38.69 14.05 5.32
CA VAL A 118 37.29 14.40 5.56
C VAL A 118 36.74 13.44 6.62
N GLN A 119 36.42 13.96 7.79
CA GLN A 119 35.78 13.18 8.83
C GLN A 119 34.25 13.15 8.55
N VAL A 120 33.79 12.05 7.98
CA VAL A 120 32.36 11.79 7.75
C VAL A 120 31.76 11.32 9.08
N THR A 121 30.78 12.07 9.61
CA THR A 121 30.02 11.66 10.81
C THR A 121 28.73 10.95 10.34
N ASP A 122 28.71 9.63 10.43
CA ASP A 122 27.64 8.73 9.93
C ASP A 122 26.27 8.89 10.60
N SER A 123 26.20 9.62 11.70
CA SER A 123 25.05 9.62 12.62
C SER A 123 23.84 10.46 12.24
N ALA A 124 23.94 11.29 11.21
CA ALA A 124 22.94 12.33 10.95
C ALA A 124 21.70 11.85 10.21
N THR A 125 21.67 10.61 9.73
CA THR A 125 20.61 10.05 8.90
C THR A 125 19.81 8.90 9.55
N LEU A 126 20.14 8.50 10.80
CA LEU A 126 19.43 7.43 11.53
C LEU A 126 18.01 7.81 11.97
N VAL A 127 17.76 9.09 12.18
CA VAL A 127 16.46 9.61 12.60
C VAL A 127 16.05 10.72 11.65
N ASP A 128 14.91 10.57 10.99
CA ASP A 128 14.34 11.66 10.22
C ASP A 128 13.69 12.68 11.17
N PRO A 129 14.22 13.90 11.28
CA PRO A 129 13.74 14.90 12.24
C PRO A 129 12.35 15.47 11.89
N SER A 130 11.83 15.22 10.70
CA SER A 130 10.53 15.76 10.26
C SER A 130 9.38 14.77 10.41
N ARG A 131 9.67 13.52 10.70
CA ARG A 131 8.66 12.48 10.83
C ARG A 131 7.67 12.78 11.95
N THR A 132 6.37 12.79 11.65
CA THR A 132 5.31 13.17 12.58
C THR A 132 4.46 11.99 13.11
N GLY A 133 4.81 10.75 12.75
CA GLY A 133 4.11 9.53 13.19
C GLY A 133 4.86 8.27 12.84
N SER A 134 4.24 7.11 13.06
CA SER A 134 4.81 5.79 12.78
C SER A 134 4.89 5.52 11.29
N ILE A 135 6.09 5.61 10.75
CA ILE A 135 6.44 5.32 9.36
C ILE A 135 7.67 4.42 9.35
N TYR A 136 7.57 3.24 8.78
CA TYR A 136 8.66 2.27 8.66
C TYR A 136 9.10 2.18 7.20
N SER A 137 10.40 2.37 6.97
CA SER A 137 11.00 2.25 5.65
C SER A 137 11.68 0.90 5.50
N VAL A 138 11.48 0.25 4.37
CA VAL A 138 12.15 -0.99 3.96
C VAL A 138 12.83 -0.72 2.63
N GLY A 139 14.15 -0.75 2.61
CA GLY A 139 14.95 -0.51 1.42
C GLY A 139 15.38 -1.79 0.71
N ARG A 140 15.97 -1.65 -0.47
CA ARG A 140 16.40 -2.76 -1.32
C ARG A 140 17.29 -3.76 -0.58
N GLN A 141 18.23 -3.30 0.25
CA GLN A 141 19.10 -4.18 1.02
C GLN A 141 18.32 -5.13 1.96
N THR A 142 17.29 -4.63 2.64
CA THR A 142 16.46 -5.47 3.51
C THR A 142 15.61 -6.45 2.71
N ILE A 143 15.12 -6.02 1.54
CA ILE A 143 14.36 -6.88 0.61
C ILE A 143 15.25 -8.04 0.13
N ASP A 144 16.47 -7.75 -0.35
CA ASP A 144 17.42 -8.75 -0.84
C ASP A 144 17.92 -9.71 0.24
N GLN A 145 17.88 -9.29 1.51
CA GLN A 145 18.28 -10.10 2.67
C GLN A 145 17.12 -10.88 3.30
N GLN A 146 15.90 -10.77 2.77
CA GLN A 146 14.77 -11.52 3.26
C GLN A 146 15.00 -13.03 3.13
N MET A 147 14.98 -13.73 4.25
CA MET A 147 15.22 -15.18 4.25
C MET A 147 13.92 -15.96 4.02
N ALA A 148 13.92 -16.82 3.00
CA ALA A 148 12.86 -17.78 2.72
C ALA A 148 11.44 -17.18 2.72
N PRO A 149 11.17 -16.13 1.93
CA PRO A 149 9.83 -15.59 1.81
C PRO A 149 8.87 -16.66 1.29
N GLN A 150 7.62 -16.61 1.72
CA GLN A 150 6.61 -17.49 1.11
C GLN A 150 6.35 -17.03 -0.33
N PRO A 151 6.26 -17.94 -1.31
CA PRO A 151 5.94 -17.57 -2.69
C PRO A 151 4.65 -16.77 -2.78
N GLY A 152 4.69 -15.62 -3.50
CA GLY A 152 3.56 -14.71 -3.64
C GLY A 152 3.27 -13.81 -2.45
N ARG A 153 4.04 -13.91 -1.36
CA ARG A 153 3.81 -13.17 -0.11
C ARG A 153 5.00 -12.37 0.39
N SER A 154 6.08 -12.30 -0.37
CA SER A 154 7.32 -11.65 0.07
C SER A 154 7.11 -10.19 0.48
N LEU A 155 6.24 -9.46 -0.20
CA LEU A 155 5.87 -8.09 0.17
C LEU A 155 5.07 -8.05 1.49
N SER A 156 4.06 -8.90 1.63
CA SER A 156 3.23 -8.97 2.85
C SER A 156 4.03 -9.41 4.07
N ASP A 157 4.99 -10.32 3.90
CA ASP A 157 5.91 -10.75 4.95
C ASP A 157 6.79 -9.60 5.46
N LEU A 158 7.28 -8.74 4.57
CA LEU A 158 8.04 -7.54 4.94
C LEU A 158 7.18 -6.53 5.70
N VAL A 159 5.91 -6.38 5.35
CA VAL A 159 4.95 -5.55 6.08
C VAL A 159 4.68 -6.11 7.46
N ASN A 160 4.46 -7.42 7.58
CA ASN A 160 4.20 -8.11 8.85
C ASN A 160 5.37 -8.03 9.86
N GLN A 161 6.59 -7.78 9.39
CA GLN A 161 7.76 -7.55 10.26
C GLN A 161 7.73 -6.18 10.95
N GLN A 162 6.84 -5.28 10.55
CA GLN A 162 6.74 -3.95 11.16
C GLN A 162 5.87 -4.01 12.44
N PRO A 163 6.14 -3.14 13.44
CA PRO A 163 5.30 -3.10 14.65
C PRO A 163 3.84 -2.78 14.33
N GLY A 164 2.92 -3.42 15.06
CA GLY A 164 1.49 -3.20 14.92
C GLY A 164 0.82 -3.92 13.76
N TRP A 165 1.55 -4.71 12.99
CA TRP A 165 1.02 -5.51 11.90
C TRP A 165 0.91 -6.98 12.33
N LEU A 166 -0.22 -7.59 12.03
CA LEU A 166 -0.50 -8.99 12.26
C LEU A 166 -0.94 -9.63 10.94
N TYR A 167 -0.45 -10.83 10.68
CA TYR A 167 -0.80 -11.61 9.50
C TYR A 167 -1.67 -12.78 9.93
N GLU A 168 -2.86 -12.90 9.35
CA GLU A 168 -3.75 -14.02 9.62
C GLU A 168 -3.52 -15.21 8.68
N ALA A 169 -4.01 -16.37 9.08
CA ALA A 169 -3.92 -17.62 8.31
C ALA A 169 -4.56 -17.51 6.91
N ASN A 170 -5.55 -16.65 6.75
CA ASN A 170 -6.24 -16.37 5.49
C ASN A 170 -5.44 -15.46 4.54
N GLY A 171 -4.30 -14.93 4.97
CA GLY A 171 -3.45 -14.05 4.16
C GLY A 171 -3.76 -12.57 4.28
N VAL A 172 -4.61 -12.16 5.20
CA VAL A 172 -4.97 -10.76 5.46
C VAL A 172 -4.02 -10.12 6.45
N LEU A 173 -3.63 -8.87 6.19
CA LEU A 173 -2.82 -8.04 7.08
C LEU A 173 -3.72 -7.14 7.93
N HIS A 174 -3.54 -7.18 9.24
CA HIS A 174 -4.25 -6.38 10.22
C HIS A 174 -3.33 -5.30 10.83
N PRO A 175 -3.38 -4.06 10.34
CA PRO A 175 -2.63 -2.96 10.94
C PRO A 175 -3.33 -2.46 12.21
N ARG A 176 -2.72 -2.70 13.37
CA ARG A 176 -3.25 -2.24 14.65
C ARG A 176 -4.72 -2.64 14.87
N GLY A 177 -5.03 -3.89 14.58
CA GLY A 177 -6.36 -4.47 14.71
C GLY A 177 -7.39 -3.99 13.69
N SER A 178 -7.01 -3.30 12.63
CA SER A 178 -7.93 -2.93 11.54
C SER A 178 -7.88 -3.96 10.44
N GLU A 179 -9.02 -4.53 10.09
CA GLU A 179 -9.16 -5.49 9.01
C GLU A 179 -9.57 -4.81 7.70
N TYR A 180 -9.19 -5.36 6.53
CA TYR A 180 -9.55 -4.89 5.17
C TYR A 180 -9.27 -3.40 4.86
N ASP A 181 -8.57 -2.70 5.74
CA ASP A 181 -8.36 -1.27 5.64
C ASP A 181 -6.94 -0.89 5.23
N VAL A 182 -6.20 -1.84 4.65
CA VAL A 182 -4.86 -1.60 4.09
C VAL A 182 -4.98 -0.99 2.71
N GLN A 183 -4.35 0.17 2.53
CA GLN A 183 -4.20 0.80 1.23
C GLN A 183 -2.80 0.57 0.68
N TYR A 184 -2.70 -0.14 -0.43
CA TYR A 184 -1.47 -0.22 -1.20
C TYR A 184 -1.39 0.92 -2.20
N ILE A 185 -0.24 1.57 -2.25
CA ILE A 185 0.09 2.64 -3.21
C ILE A 185 1.28 2.18 -4.04
N PHE A 186 1.05 1.71 -5.24
CA PHE A 186 2.11 1.32 -6.16
C PHE A 186 2.48 2.49 -7.05
N ASP A 187 3.73 2.93 -6.94
CA ASP A 187 4.25 4.04 -7.74
C ASP A 187 3.37 5.30 -7.72
N GLY A 188 2.68 5.55 -6.60
CA GLY A 188 1.79 6.69 -6.40
C GLY A 188 0.33 6.47 -6.77
N LEU A 189 -0.05 5.30 -7.32
CA LEU A 189 -1.44 4.95 -7.58
C LEU A 189 -2.00 4.07 -6.47
N PRO A 190 -3.17 4.39 -5.93
CA PRO A 190 -3.84 3.54 -4.98
C PRO A 190 -4.39 2.30 -5.69
N LEU A 191 -3.96 1.14 -5.23
CA LEU A 191 -4.67 -0.10 -5.46
C LEU A 191 -5.63 -0.28 -4.31
N THR A 192 -6.78 0.35 -4.38
CA THR A 192 -7.82 0.24 -3.35
C THR A 192 -8.44 -1.13 -3.44
N GLN A 193 -7.92 -2.05 -2.66
CA GLN A 193 -8.46 -3.38 -2.62
C GLN A 193 -9.16 -3.57 -1.30
N ASN A 194 -10.48 -3.52 -1.37
CA ASN A 194 -11.36 -4.06 -0.36
C ASN A 194 -11.29 -5.57 -0.45
N ARG A 195 -10.20 -6.15 0.00
CA ARG A 195 -9.99 -7.56 -0.24
C ARG A 195 -10.19 -8.33 1.03
N SER A 196 -11.12 -9.21 0.94
CA SER A 196 -11.00 -10.51 1.57
C SER A 196 -9.79 -11.27 0.98
N PRO A 197 -9.40 -12.40 1.56
CA PRO A 197 -8.39 -13.31 1.00
C PRO A 197 -8.58 -13.63 -0.47
N ALA A 198 -9.84 -13.58 -0.94
CA ALA A 198 -10.19 -13.87 -2.31
C ALA A 198 -9.62 -12.89 -3.35
N PHE A 199 -9.34 -11.64 -2.96
CA PHE A 199 -8.72 -10.65 -3.83
C PHE A 199 -7.33 -10.20 -3.36
N ALA A 200 -6.71 -10.92 -2.42
CA ALA A 200 -5.39 -10.54 -1.93
C ALA A 200 -4.40 -10.41 -3.08
N PRO A 201 -3.69 -9.28 -3.20
CA PRO A 201 -2.68 -9.12 -4.23
C PRO A 201 -1.52 -10.06 -3.93
N GLU A 202 -1.18 -10.82 -4.95
CA GLU A 202 0.07 -11.55 -4.98
C GLU A 202 1.14 -10.60 -5.52
N PHE A 203 1.80 -9.88 -4.63
CA PHE A 203 2.92 -9.03 -4.99
C PHE A 203 4.19 -9.59 -4.38
N ASP A 204 5.09 -9.99 -5.24
CA ASP A 204 6.45 -10.27 -4.84
C ASP A 204 7.26 -8.99 -4.73
N ALA A 205 8.23 -9.00 -3.83
CA ALA A 205 9.09 -7.86 -3.58
C ALA A 205 10.27 -7.74 -4.58
N ASP A 206 10.35 -8.62 -5.57
CA ASP A 206 11.47 -8.72 -6.51
C ASP A 206 11.70 -7.43 -7.30
N ASP A 207 10.62 -6.81 -7.78
CA ASP A 207 10.67 -5.53 -8.51
C ASP A 207 10.61 -4.30 -7.62
N VAL A 208 10.67 -4.46 -6.29
CA VAL A 208 10.53 -3.37 -5.33
C VAL A 208 11.88 -2.76 -5.00
N GLU A 209 12.04 -1.46 -5.23
CA GLU A 209 13.20 -0.66 -4.82
C GLU A 209 13.14 -0.32 -3.33
N SER A 210 11.94 0.08 -2.89
CA SER A 210 11.71 0.43 -1.49
C SER A 210 10.23 0.46 -1.15
N MET A 211 9.94 0.31 0.13
CA MET A 211 8.59 0.36 0.67
C MET A 211 8.55 1.26 1.90
N ARG A 212 7.43 1.96 2.09
CA ARG A 212 7.11 2.70 3.32
C ARG A 212 5.79 2.18 3.87
N VAL A 213 5.79 1.84 5.15
CA VAL A 213 4.63 1.33 5.87
C VAL A 213 4.19 2.37 6.89
N LEU A 214 3.01 2.96 6.69
CA LEU A 214 2.45 4.00 7.53
C LEU A 214 1.31 3.42 8.38
N THR A 215 1.35 3.64 9.68
CA THR A 215 0.29 3.25 10.63
C THR A 215 -0.37 4.42 11.33
N ALA A 216 0.19 5.63 11.20
CA ALA A 216 -0.35 6.89 11.71
C ALA A 216 0.14 8.08 10.87
N THR A 217 -0.44 9.25 11.10
CA THR A 217 -0.13 10.50 10.39
C THR A 217 -0.23 10.34 8.88
N PHE A 218 -1.38 9.89 8.44
CA PHE A 218 -1.62 9.67 7.01
C PHE A 218 -1.68 11.00 6.27
N PRO A 219 -0.90 11.22 5.19
CA PRO A 219 -1.10 12.35 4.30
C PRO A 219 -2.56 12.47 3.83
N ALA A 220 -3.11 13.69 3.71
CA ALA A 220 -4.51 13.89 3.33
C ALA A 220 -4.84 13.41 1.92
N GLU A 221 -3.83 13.22 1.09
CA GLU A 221 -3.96 12.59 -0.23
C GLU A 221 -4.44 11.14 -0.19
N TYR A 222 -4.23 10.42 0.91
CA TYR A 222 -4.73 9.06 1.10
C TYR A 222 -6.09 9.06 1.78
N GLY A 223 -6.97 8.17 1.36
CA GLY A 223 -8.33 8.06 1.89
C GLY A 223 -8.92 6.68 1.66
N ARG A 224 -10.15 6.48 2.05
CA ARG A 224 -10.98 5.29 1.86
C ARG A 224 -10.52 4.05 2.64
N LYS A 225 -9.23 3.79 2.73
CA LYS A 225 -8.62 2.67 3.47
C LYS A 225 -7.45 3.20 4.29
N LEU A 226 -7.61 3.31 5.59
CA LEU A 226 -6.65 3.95 6.48
C LEU A 226 -6.41 3.16 7.78
N GLY A 227 -6.60 1.85 7.76
CA GLY A 227 -6.04 0.95 8.77
C GLY A 227 -4.52 1.04 8.75
N GLY A 228 -3.94 1.00 7.54
CA GLY A 228 -2.54 1.24 7.23
C GLY A 228 -2.33 1.56 5.76
N VAL A 229 -1.24 2.24 5.44
CA VAL A 229 -0.84 2.53 4.05
C VAL A 229 0.51 1.91 3.78
N VAL A 230 0.61 1.16 2.68
CA VAL A 230 1.84 0.54 2.18
C VAL A 230 2.19 1.19 0.86
N GLU A 231 3.16 2.09 0.86
CA GLU A 231 3.68 2.71 -0.34
C GLU A 231 4.81 1.84 -0.91
N VAL A 232 4.66 1.39 -2.12
CA VAL A 232 5.63 0.56 -2.84
C VAL A 232 6.18 1.34 -4.01
N THR A 233 7.50 1.34 -4.15
CA THR A 233 8.20 1.90 -5.30
C THR A 233 8.93 0.79 -6.02
N THR A 234 8.65 0.65 -7.31
CA THR A 234 9.36 -0.32 -8.15
C THR A 234 10.70 0.23 -8.64
N VAL A 235 11.61 -0.67 -8.98
CA VAL A 235 12.94 -0.31 -9.52
C VAL A 235 12.78 0.43 -10.85
N LYS A 236 13.36 1.64 -10.97
CA LYS A 236 13.25 2.48 -12.17
C LYS A 236 14.53 3.20 -12.55
N ASP A 237 15.39 3.47 -11.58
CA ASP A 237 16.64 4.16 -11.83
C ASP A 237 17.68 3.18 -12.37
N VAL A 238 17.63 2.96 -13.67
CA VAL A 238 18.50 2.03 -14.39
C VAL A 238 19.52 2.85 -15.17
N PRO A 239 20.81 2.56 -15.04
CA PRO A 239 21.85 3.16 -15.87
C PRO A 239 21.60 2.94 -17.37
N ASP A 240 22.21 3.77 -18.24
CA ASP A 240 22.10 3.58 -19.68
C ASP A 240 22.60 2.18 -20.10
N GLY A 241 21.92 1.60 -21.09
CA GLY A 241 22.19 0.27 -21.61
C GLY A 241 21.14 -0.77 -21.21
N ILE A 242 21.49 -2.04 -21.37
CA ILE A 242 20.65 -3.18 -21.05
C ILE A 242 21.07 -3.75 -19.71
N HIS A 243 20.11 -3.92 -18.79
CA HIS A 243 20.30 -4.52 -17.48
C HIS A 243 19.26 -5.60 -17.26
N GLY A 244 19.62 -6.69 -16.60
CA GLY A 244 18.70 -7.78 -16.34
C GLY A 244 19.04 -8.51 -15.05
N GLN A 245 18.00 -9.09 -14.44
CA GLN A 245 18.10 -9.93 -13.25
C GLN A 245 17.26 -11.18 -13.50
N LEU A 246 17.70 -12.29 -12.95
CA LEU A 246 16.98 -13.57 -12.93
C LEU A 246 17.18 -14.19 -11.55
N ASP A 247 16.07 -14.48 -10.87
CA ASP A 247 16.05 -15.13 -9.58
C ASP A 247 15.26 -16.43 -9.67
N ILE A 248 15.75 -17.48 -9.03
CA ILE A 248 15.09 -18.79 -8.96
C ILE A 248 15.26 -19.32 -7.55
N ASP A 249 14.14 -19.58 -6.89
CA ASP A 249 14.09 -20.09 -5.53
C ASP A 249 13.39 -21.42 -5.46
N GLY A 250 13.77 -22.23 -4.48
CA GLY A 250 13.15 -23.52 -4.23
C GLY A 250 13.09 -23.82 -2.74
N GLY A 251 12.03 -24.47 -2.29
CA GLY A 251 11.78 -24.70 -0.88
C GLY A 251 10.97 -25.95 -0.55
N SER A 252 10.59 -26.06 0.70
CA SER A 252 9.71 -27.12 1.19
C SER A 252 8.35 -27.07 0.50
N PHE A 253 7.58 -28.15 0.60
CA PHE A 253 6.24 -28.27 0.01
C PHE A 253 6.21 -28.07 -1.52
N SER A 254 7.21 -28.64 -2.21
CA SER A 254 7.37 -28.51 -3.68
C SER A 254 7.43 -27.05 -4.15
N SER A 255 7.78 -26.11 -3.26
CA SER A 255 7.79 -24.69 -3.61
C SER A 255 8.91 -24.39 -4.59
N ILE A 256 8.56 -23.71 -5.65
CA ILE A 256 9.48 -23.11 -6.63
C ILE A 256 8.94 -21.75 -7.02
N SER A 257 9.79 -20.75 -7.06
CA SER A 257 9.49 -19.44 -7.62
C SER A 257 10.57 -19.00 -8.59
N SER A 258 10.21 -18.15 -9.52
CA SER A 258 11.15 -17.53 -10.44
C SER A 258 10.67 -16.13 -10.78
N SER A 259 11.61 -15.19 -10.84
CA SER A 259 11.39 -13.86 -11.39
C SER A 259 12.48 -13.49 -12.39
N ALA A 260 12.11 -12.70 -13.38
CA ALA A 260 13.03 -12.15 -14.37
C ALA A 260 12.67 -10.70 -14.65
N ALA A 261 13.66 -9.84 -14.64
CA ALA A 261 13.51 -8.44 -14.99
C ALA A 261 14.51 -8.06 -16.07
N LEU A 262 14.08 -7.25 -17.03
CA LEU A 262 14.89 -6.68 -18.09
C LEU A 262 14.57 -5.20 -18.22
N SER A 263 15.59 -4.35 -18.21
CA SER A 263 15.45 -2.93 -18.43
C SER A 263 16.42 -2.44 -19.50
N TYR A 264 16.00 -1.43 -20.22
CA TYR A 264 16.78 -0.77 -21.24
C TYR A 264 16.58 0.74 -21.18
N ALA A 265 17.66 1.45 -20.90
CA ALA A 265 17.68 2.91 -20.85
C ALA A 265 18.60 3.46 -21.94
N PHE A 266 18.14 4.50 -22.66
CA PHE A 266 18.94 5.25 -23.62
C PHE A 266 18.44 6.68 -23.73
N GLY A 267 19.31 7.64 -23.46
CA GLY A 267 18.97 9.05 -23.43
C GLY A 267 17.80 9.32 -22.48
N GLU A 268 16.71 9.85 -23.01
CA GLU A 268 15.52 10.22 -22.25
C GLU A 268 14.47 9.09 -22.15
N ASN A 269 14.77 7.91 -22.67
CA ASN A 269 13.81 6.79 -22.73
C ASN A 269 14.24 5.65 -21.81
N ARG A 270 13.29 5.11 -21.08
CA ARG A 270 13.46 3.92 -20.21
C ARG A 270 12.34 2.93 -20.48
N PHE A 271 12.72 1.68 -20.66
CA PHE A 271 11.82 0.53 -20.80
C PHE A 271 12.13 -0.47 -19.69
N SER A 272 11.11 -1.03 -19.08
CA SER A 272 11.26 -2.17 -18.21
C SER A 272 10.21 -3.23 -18.51
N LEU A 273 10.60 -4.48 -18.36
CA LEU A 273 9.77 -5.66 -18.48
C LEU A 273 10.15 -6.59 -17.35
N SER A 274 9.19 -7.01 -16.56
CA SER A 274 9.38 -8.05 -15.55
C SER A 274 8.31 -9.11 -15.65
N GLY A 275 8.61 -10.30 -15.14
CA GLY A 275 7.68 -11.40 -15.05
C GLY A 275 8.09 -12.32 -13.91
N ASN A 276 7.10 -12.86 -13.23
CA ASN A 276 7.29 -13.79 -12.12
C ASN A 276 6.30 -14.94 -12.18
N GLY A 277 6.59 -15.98 -11.43
CA GLY A 277 5.68 -17.10 -11.26
C GLY A 277 6.12 -18.03 -10.15
N PHE A 278 5.16 -18.68 -9.49
CA PHE A 278 5.45 -19.65 -8.47
C PHE A 278 4.50 -20.82 -8.47
N HIS A 279 4.95 -21.89 -7.83
CA HIS A 279 4.17 -23.07 -7.44
C HIS A 279 4.49 -23.42 -5.98
N THR A 280 3.47 -23.82 -5.22
CA THR A 280 3.66 -24.38 -3.87
C THR A 280 2.51 -25.33 -3.53
N ASP A 281 2.81 -26.40 -2.75
CA ASP A 281 1.79 -27.26 -2.17
C ASP A 281 1.35 -26.78 -0.75
N ARG A 282 1.81 -25.60 -0.29
CA ARG A 282 1.37 -24.95 0.94
C ARG A 282 1.18 -23.44 0.71
N TYR A 283 0.08 -23.09 0.08
CA TYR A 283 -0.23 -21.71 -0.28
C TYR A 283 -0.86 -20.91 0.88
N LEU A 284 -1.86 -21.49 1.55
CA LEU A 284 -2.49 -20.93 2.74
C LEU A 284 -2.06 -21.71 3.99
N ASP A 285 -2.29 -21.13 5.18
CA ASP A 285 -2.13 -21.86 6.41
C ASP A 285 -3.29 -22.86 6.55
N PRO A 286 -3.00 -24.16 6.77
CA PRO A 286 -4.05 -25.15 6.87
C PRO A 286 -4.80 -25.02 8.21
N PRO A 287 -6.13 -25.28 8.24
CA PRO A 287 -6.95 -25.21 9.45
C PRO A 287 -6.61 -26.31 10.48
N VAL A 288 -5.88 -27.35 10.04
CA VAL A 288 -5.41 -28.49 10.87
C VAL A 288 -3.90 -28.65 10.69
N LEU A 289 -3.27 -29.49 11.54
CA LEU A 289 -1.82 -29.73 11.45
C LEU A 289 -1.39 -30.34 10.12
N GLU A 290 -2.27 -31.14 9.52
CA GLU A 290 -2.07 -31.76 8.24
C GLU A 290 -2.32 -30.77 7.11
N ASN A 291 -1.51 -30.84 6.08
CA ASN A 291 -1.60 -29.96 4.91
C ASN A 291 -2.44 -30.61 3.79
N PHE A 292 -3.75 -30.57 3.92
CA PHE A 292 -4.66 -31.13 2.93
C PHE A 292 -5.08 -30.06 1.89
N THR A 293 -4.98 -30.42 0.59
CA THR A 293 -5.58 -29.63 -0.50
C THR A 293 -5.14 -28.16 -0.50
N ASN A 294 -3.82 -27.90 -0.42
CA ASN A 294 -3.28 -26.55 -0.20
C ASN A 294 -2.32 -26.09 -1.31
N ARG A 295 -2.64 -26.42 -2.54
CA ARG A 295 -1.81 -26.04 -3.70
C ARG A 295 -2.15 -24.66 -4.19
N GLY A 296 -1.11 -23.85 -4.52
CA GLY A 296 -1.23 -22.58 -5.20
C GLY A 296 -0.25 -22.44 -6.35
N ASN A 297 -0.67 -21.72 -7.40
CA ASN A 297 0.14 -21.32 -8.54
C ASN A 297 -0.19 -19.88 -8.89
N ALA A 298 0.82 -19.10 -9.20
CA ALA A 298 0.61 -17.74 -9.73
C ALA A 298 1.60 -17.41 -10.81
N GLY A 299 1.29 -16.39 -11.58
CA GLY A 299 2.18 -15.80 -12.55
C GLY A 299 1.69 -14.41 -12.94
N GLY A 300 2.64 -13.55 -13.23
CA GLY A 300 2.36 -12.18 -13.61
C GLY A 300 3.45 -11.58 -14.50
N PHE A 301 3.12 -10.45 -15.08
CA PHE A 301 4.10 -9.63 -15.77
C PHE A 301 3.80 -8.14 -15.61
N SER A 302 4.83 -7.32 -15.69
CA SER A 302 4.75 -5.88 -15.76
C SER A 302 5.59 -5.36 -16.92
N ALA A 303 5.07 -4.36 -17.64
CA ALA A 303 5.81 -3.66 -18.69
C ALA A 303 5.62 -2.16 -18.51
N SER A 304 6.70 -1.40 -18.51
CA SER A 304 6.64 0.05 -18.41
C SER A 304 7.51 0.74 -19.46
N TYR A 305 7.05 1.92 -19.86
CA TYR A 305 7.79 2.86 -20.68
C TYR A 305 7.73 4.24 -20.03
N GLU A 306 8.89 4.84 -19.84
CA GLU A 306 9.03 6.20 -19.33
C GLU A 306 9.85 7.04 -20.30
N ARG A 307 9.41 8.28 -20.53
CA ARG A 307 10.15 9.26 -21.31
C ARG A 307 10.15 10.62 -20.63
N GLU A 308 11.32 11.23 -20.56
CA GLU A 308 11.52 12.61 -20.18
C GLU A 308 11.59 13.47 -21.45
N PHE A 309 10.55 14.31 -21.71
CA PHE A 309 10.49 15.13 -22.93
C PHE A 309 11.31 16.40 -22.81
N SER A 310 11.51 16.86 -21.59
CA SER A 310 12.29 18.06 -21.25
C SER A 310 12.67 17.97 -19.77
N GLY A 311 13.59 18.79 -19.31
CA GLY A 311 13.89 18.85 -17.88
C GLY A 311 12.70 19.25 -16.97
N SER A 312 11.51 19.50 -17.55
CA SER A 312 10.27 19.81 -16.84
C SER A 312 9.17 18.77 -17.02
N ASP A 313 9.29 17.88 -18.00
CA ASP A 313 8.19 17.07 -18.52
C ASP A 313 8.55 15.58 -18.57
N ARG A 314 7.74 14.73 -17.93
CA ARG A 314 7.93 13.28 -17.90
C ARG A 314 6.59 12.54 -18.07
N LEU A 315 6.58 11.47 -18.87
CA LEU A 315 5.42 10.62 -19.08
C LEU A 315 5.82 9.17 -18.85
N ARG A 316 4.95 8.41 -18.14
CA ARG A 316 5.11 6.97 -17.95
C ARG A 316 3.81 6.24 -18.24
N PHE A 317 3.94 5.10 -18.89
CA PHE A 317 2.89 4.09 -19.04
C PHE A 317 3.34 2.81 -18.38
N THR A 318 2.42 2.13 -17.70
CA THR A 318 2.67 0.81 -17.13
C THR A 318 1.47 -0.09 -17.40
N VAL A 319 1.74 -1.34 -17.75
CA VAL A 319 0.72 -2.42 -17.85
C VAL A 319 1.16 -3.52 -16.91
N ILE A 320 0.23 -4.01 -16.09
CA ILE A 320 0.47 -5.08 -15.12
C ILE A 320 -0.63 -6.13 -15.31
N HIS A 321 -0.23 -7.40 -15.30
CA HIS A 321 -1.16 -8.53 -15.26
C HIS A 321 -0.70 -9.54 -14.23
N ASN A 322 -1.61 -9.97 -13.35
CA ASN A 322 -1.38 -11.01 -12.35
C ASN A 322 -2.53 -12.01 -12.37
N ALA A 323 -2.21 -13.29 -12.18
CA ALA A 323 -3.18 -14.35 -12.02
C ALA A 323 -2.69 -15.35 -10.96
N VAL A 324 -3.59 -15.77 -10.08
CA VAL A 324 -3.34 -16.81 -9.09
C VAL A 324 -4.49 -17.81 -9.11
N ARG A 325 -4.15 -19.07 -8.96
CA ARG A 325 -5.11 -20.16 -8.76
C ARG A 325 -4.66 -21.01 -7.59
N PHE A 326 -5.55 -21.21 -6.64
CA PHE A 326 -5.25 -22.00 -5.45
C PHE A 326 -6.46 -22.80 -4.97
N LEU A 327 -6.18 -23.80 -4.13
CA LEU A 327 -7.17 -24.62 -3.46
C LEU A 327 -7.33 -24.15 -2.02
N VAL A 328 -8.57 -24.11 -1.53
CA VAL A 328 -8.86 -23.88 -0.11
C VAL A 328 -8.44 -25.13 0.68
N PRO A 329 -7.62 -24.98 1.73
CA PRO A 329 -7.21 -26.12 2.54
C PRO A 329 -8.40 -26.81 3.22
N ASN A 330 -8.42 -28.14 3.18
CA ASN A 330 -9.47 -28.95 3.80
C ASN A 330 -9.13 -29.30 5.24
N GLU A 331 -10.17 -29.46 6.06
CA GLU A 331 -10.13 -30.28 7.25
C GLU A 331 -10.23 -31.79 6.94
N LEU A 332 -10.08 -32.62 7.94
CA LEU A 332 -10.11 -34.09 7.77
C LEU A 332 -11.42 -34.59 7.15
N VAL A 333 -12.56 -34.05 7.59
CA VAL A 333 -13.89 -34.44 7.10
C VAL A 333 -14.06 -34.11 5.62
N GLN A 334 -13.72 -32.91 5.23
CA GLN A 334 -13.78 -32.46 3.85
C GLN A 334 -12.79 -33.22 2.96
N GLN A 335 -11.59 -33.50 3.47
CA GLN A 335 -10.60 -34.30 2.76
C GLN A 335 -11.07 -35.74 2.52
N GLN A 336 -11.69 -36.38 3.51
CA GLN A 336 -12.25 -37.68 3.38
C GLN A 336 -13.44 -37.73 2.41
N ALA A 337 -14.26 -36.71 2.42
CA ALA A 337 -15.34 -36.54 1.42
C ALA A 337 -14.85 -36.34 -0.01
N GLY A 338 -13.60 -35.97 -0.18
CA GLY A 338 -13.01 -35.63 -1.48
C GLY A 338 -13.31 -34.21 -1.97
N GLN A 339 -13.60 -33.30 -1.05
CA GLN A 339 -13.87 -31.90 -1.34
C GLN A 339 -12.71 -31.24 -2.07
N ARG A 340 -13.04 -30.35 -3.03
CA ARG A 340 -12.14 -29.40 -3.67
C ARG A 340 -12.86 -28.08 -3.86
N GLN A 341 -12.28 -27.02 -3.32
CA GLN A 341 -12.69 -25.66 -3.58
C GLN A 341 -11.54 -24.94 -4.29
N ASP A 342 -11.77 -24.53 -5.51
CA ASP A 342 -10.79 -23.93 -6.42
C ASP A 342 -11.08 -22.42 -6.51
N ILE A 343 -10.09 -21.60 -6.23
CA ILE A 343 -10.17 -20.14 -6.36
C ILE A 343 -9.22 -19.68 -7.46
N THR A 344 -9.74 -18.84 -8.33
CA THR A 344 -8.95 -18.18 -9.38
C THR A 344 -9.14 -16.67 -9.29
N ASN A 345 -8.05 -15.93 -9.12
CA ASN A 345 -8.03 -14.48 -9.15
C ASN A 345 -7.23 -14.01 -10.35
N GLN A 346 -7.73 -12.99 -11.03
CA GLN A 346 -7.05 -12.38 -12.17
C GLN A 346 -7.18 -10.87 -12.10
N GLU A 347 -6.12 -10.19 -12.49
CA GLU A 347 -6.09 -8.74 -12.55
C GLU A 347 -5.27 -8.27 -13.74
N THR A 348 -5.79 -7.26 -14.45
CA THR A 348 -5.06 -6.54 -15.49
C THR A 348 -5.24 -5.05 -15.26
N SER A 349 -4.16 -4.28 -15.20
CA SER A 349 -4.22 -2.84 -15.07
C SER A 349 -3.35 -2.13 -16.11
N GLY A 350 -3.87 -1.01 -16.62
CA GLY A 350 -3.12 -0.04 -17.42
C GLY A 350 -3.06 1.28 -16.65
N GLN A 351 -1.88 1.88 -16.56
CA GLN A 351 -1.62 3.08 -15.77
C GLN A 351 -0.94 4.13 -16.62
N VAL A 352 -1.25 5.39 -16.38
CA VAL A 352 -0.61 6.54 -17.00
C VAL A 352 -0.25 7.57 -15.95
N PHE A 353 0.97 8.12 -16.07
CA PHE A 353 1.48 9.18 -15.22
C PHE A 353 2.12 10.24 -16.08
N PHE A 354 1.87 11.49 -15.71
CA PHE A 354 2.48 12.61 -16.39
C PHE A 354 2.80 13.74 -15.39
N GLN A 355 4.03 14.30 -15.43
CA GLN A 355 4.57 15.29 -14.51
C GLN A 355 4.99 16.57 -15.23
N HIS A 356 4.73 17.74 -14.61
CA HIS A 356 5.16 19.04 -15.11
C HIS A 356 5.68 19.95 -14.01
N THR A 357 6.93 20.33 -14.10
CA THR A 357 7.52 21.37 -13.25
C THR A 357 7.15 22.75 -13.81
N ILE A 358 6.10 23.36 -13.28
CA ILE A 358 5.63 24.69 -13.72
C ILE A 358 6.66 25.77 -13.40
N SER A 359 7.31 25.66 -12.24
CA SER A 359 8.37 26.55 -11.78
C SER A 359 9.26 25.83 -10.77
N PRO A 360 10.40 26.39 -10.35
CA PRO A 360 11.24 25.77 -9.30
C PRO A 360 10.54 25.48 -7.98
N ASN A 361 9.34 26.03 -7.76
CA ASN A 361 8.58 25.89 -6.51
C ASN A 361 7.15 25.39 -6.74
N LEU A 362 6.78 25.03 -7.96
CA LEU A 362 5.42 24.60 -8.28
C LEU A 362 5.44 23.46 -9.29
N PHE A 363 4.74 22.40 -8.93
CA PHE A 363 4.72 21.12 -9.63
C PHE A 363 3.27 20.66 -9.81
N LEU A 364 2.90 20.28 -11.01
CA LEU A 364 1.60 19.72 -11.36
C LEU A 364 1.74 18.23 -11.66
N SER A 365 0.69 17.52 -11.38
CA SER A 365 0.63 16.09 -11.39
C SER A 365 -0.72 15.55 -11.79
N LEU A 366 -0.74 14.63 -12.77
CA LEU A 366 -1.94 13.88 -13.17
C LEU A 366 -1.64 12.40 -13.26
N SER A 367 -2.54 11.60 -12.80
CA SER A 367 -2.46 10.15 -12.91
C SER A 367 -3.81 9.53 -13.22
N GLY A 368 -3.78 8.36 -13.83
CA GLY A 368 -4.98 7.60 -14.09
C GLY A 368 -4.67 6.12 -14.29
N SER A 369 -5.67 5.30 -14.00
CA SER A 369 -5.60 3.87 -14.29
C SER A 369 -6.95 3.31 -14.72
N VAL A 370 -6.86 2.22 -15.49
CA VAL A 370 -8.00 1.32 -15.75
C VAL A 370 -7.57 -0.06 -15.29
N ARG A 371 -8.43 -0.73 -14.52
CA ARG A 371 -8.15 -2.03 -13.92
C ARG A 371 -9.36 -2.94 -14.07
N ASP A 372 -9.14 -4.19 -14.50
CA ASP A 372 -10.13 -5.26 -14.56
C ASP A 372 -9.69 -6.35 -13.58
N ALA A 373 -10.49 -6.66 -12.58
CA ALA A 373 -10.20 -7.66 -11.56
C ALA A 373 -11.38 -8.60 -11.37
N SER A 374 -11.08 -9.90 -11.22
CA SER A 374 -12.07 -10.94 -10.94
C SER A 374 -11.56 -11.96 -9.94
N ALA A 375 -12.48 -12.53 -9.16
CA ALA A 375 -12.27 -13.62 -8.23
C ALA A 375 -13.41 -14.63 -8.36
N ASP A 376 -13.07 -15.85 -8.74
CA ASP A 376 -14.00 -16.93 -8.94
C ASP A 376 -13.68 -18.08 -8.00
N LEU A 377 -14.69 -18.58 -7.26
CA LEU A 377 -14.60 -19.75 -6.41
C LEU A 377 -15.57 -20.81 -6.92
N THR A 378 -15.12 -22.06 -7.01
CA THR A 378 -15.94 -23.18 -7.44
C THR A 378 -15.66 -24.42 -6.58
N SER A 379 -16.69 -24.94 -5.91
CA SER A 379 -16.65 -26.23 -5.26
C SER A 379 -16.90 -27.38 -6.24
N ASN A 380 -16.25 -28.52 -6.01
CA ASN A 380 -16.63 -29.75 -6.69
C ASN A 380 -17.94 -30.34 -6.12
N PRO A 381 -18.59 -31.33 -6.81
CA PRO A 381 -19.83 -31.94 -6.34
C PRO A 381 -19.72 -32.75 -5.02
N LEU A 382 -18.52 -32.95 -4.50
CA LEU A 382 -18.24 -33.67 -3.26
C LEU A 382 -18.07 -32.74 -2.06
N ALA A 383 -18.25 -31.44 -2.25
CA ALA A 383 -18.13 -30.47 -1.16
C ALA A 383 -19.23 -30.65 -0.10
N THR A 384 -18.85 -30.53 1.15
CA THR A 384 -19.73 -30.70 2.31
C THR A 384 -19.35 -29.67 3.40
N PRO A 385 -20.32 -29.09 4.11
CA PRO A 385 -21.77 -29.35 4.04
C PRO A 385 -22.48 -28.61 2.91
N VAL A 386 -21.75 -27.87 2.04
CA VAL A 386 -22.30 -27.05 0.99
C VAL A 386 -21.45 -27.07 -0.28
N ILE A 387 -22.11 -27.19 -1.44
CA ILE A 387 -21.48 -26.87 -2.73
C ILE A 387 -21.71 -25.39 -2.99
N ILE A 388 -20.63 -24.62 -3.21
CA ILE A 388 -20.70 -23.18 -3.44
C ILE A 388 -19.99 -22.79 -4.73
N SER A 389 -20.57 -21.83 -5.45
CA SER A 389 -19.97 -21.18 -6.61
C SER A 389 -20.16 -19.69 -6.49
N GLN A 390 -19.08 -18.96 -6.60
CA GLN A 390 -19.07 -17.49 -6.48
C GLN A 390 -18.26 -16.88 -7.62
N SER A 391 -18.77 -15.78 -8.18
CA SER A 391 -18.06 -14.95 -9.16
C SER A 391 -18.22 -13.50 -8.79
N ARG A 392 -17.10 -12.81 -8.65
CA ARG A 392 -17.04 -11.41 -8.23
C ARG A 392 -16.02 -10.68 -9.09
N GLY A 393 -16.31 -9.42 -9.39
CA GLY A 393 -15.35 -8.63 -10.14
C GLY A 393 -15.76 -7.17 -10.30
N TYR A 394 -14.81 -6.40 -10.78
CA TYR A 394 -15.01 -4.98 -11.05
C TYR A 394 -14.06 -4.49 -12.15
N ARG A 395 -14.52 -3.44 -12.85
CA ARG A 395 -13.67 -2.66 -13.77
C ARG A 395 -13.52 -1.27 -13.20
N GLU A 396 -12.37 -0.97 -12.65
CA GLU A 396 -12.10 0.28 -11.99
C GLU A 396 -11.46 1.28 -12.95
N GLY A 397 -12.02 2.47 -13.03
CA GLY A 397 -11.38 3.64 -13.58
C GLY A 397 -10.99 4.58 -12.43
N TYR A 398 -9.74 5.03 -12.40
CA TYR A 398 -9.24 6.00 -11.45
C TYR A 398 -8.64 7.20 -12.15
N ALA A 399 -8.91 8.39 -11.64
CA ALA A 399 -8.29 9.63 -12.13
C ALA A 399 -7.94 10.52 -10.94
N ARG A 400 -6.77 11.18 -11.01
CA ARG A 400 -6.25 12.07 -9.98
C ARG A 400 -5.52 13.25 -10.60
N ALA A 401 -5.66 14.44 -9.98
CA ALA A 401 -4.92 15.65 -10.33
C ALA A 401 -4.45 16.34 -9.04
N ASP A 402 -3.16 16.67 -8.97
CA ASP A 402 -2.53 17.29 -7.82
C ASP A 402 -1.70 18.51 -8.21
N LEU A 403 -1.69 19.49 -7.33
CA LEU A 403 -0.81 20.64 -7.39
C LEU A 403 0.03 20.67 -6.11
N VAL A 404 1.35 20.66 -6.26
CA VAL A 404 2.33 20.64 -5.17
C VAL A 404 3.16 21.91 -5.23
N GLY A 405 3.38 22.53 -4.08
CA GLY A 405 4.17 23.75 -4.02
C GLY A 405 5.05 23.85 -2.79
N HIS A 406 6.21 24.49 -2.97
CA HIS A 406 7.12 24.86 -1.92
C HIS A 406 7.23 26.38 -1.82
N LYS A 407 7.07 26.93 -0.60
CA LYS A 407 7.29 28.37 -0.37
C LYS A 407 7.77 28.62 1.04
N GLY A 408 9.04 28.89 1.18
CA GLY A 408 9.66 29.20 2.48
C GLY A 408 9.62 28.01 3.44
N ARG A 409 8.70 28.03 4.41
CA ARG A 409 8.54 26.96 5.43
C ARG A 409 7.40 25.99 5.11
N HIS A 410 6.70 26.21 4.02
CA HIS A 410 5.53 25.46 3.61
C HIS A 410 5.87 24.51 2.46
N ASN A 411 5.52 23.25 2.62
CA ASN A 411 5.44 22.25 1.56
C ASN A 411 3.97 21.79 1.47
N TRP A 412 3.22 22.39 0.56
CA TRP A 412 1.79 22.14 0.46
C TRP A 412 1.44 21.32 -0.77
N LYS A 413 0.35 20.58 -0.66
CA LYS A 413 -0.26 19.81 -1.75
C LYS A 413 -1.77 19.92 -1.69
N THR A 414 -2.40 20.05 -2.84
CA THR A 414 -3.85 19.98 -2.98
C THR A 414 -4.20 19.15 -4.20
N GLY A 415 -5.29 18.42 -4.14
CA GLY A 415 -5.70 17.58 -5.25
C GLY A 415 -7.13 17.12 -5.18
N VAL A 416 -7.54 16.49 -6.27
CA VAL A 416 -8.82 15.81 -6.44
C VAL A 416 -8.59 14.43 -7.02
N ASP A 417 -9.38 13.46 -6.59
CA ASP A 417 -9.36 12.11 -7.15
C ASP A 417 -10.75 11.50 -7.21
N SER A 418 -10.94 10.50 -8.07
CA SER A 418 -12.20 9.75 -8.11
C SER A 418 -12.01 8.34 -8.63
N PHE A 419 -12.75 7.40 -8.03
CA PHE A 419 -12.97 6.05 -8.57
C PHE A 419 -14.32 5.98 -9.26
N PHE A 420 -14.39 5.17 -10.33
CA PHE A 420 -15.58 4.84 -11.11
C PHE A 420 -15.56 3.33 -11.37
N THR A 421 -16.34 2.57 -10.62
CA THR A 421 -16.20 1.13 -10.54
C THR A 421 -17.52 0.41 -10.73
N PRO A 422 -17.85 -0.13 -11.92
CA PRO A 422 -18.91 -1.12 -12.04
C PRO A 422 -18.48 -2.42 -11.35
N VAL A 423 -19.23 -2.81 -10.33
CA VAL A 423 -19.04 -4.02 -9.52
C VAL A 423 -20.11 -5.04 -9.89
N HIS A 424 -19.75 -6.31 -9.96
CA HIS A 424 -20.69 -7.42 -10.10
C HIS A 424 -20.40 -8.53 -9.09
N GLU A 425 -21.44 -9.14 -8.57
CA GLU A 425 -21.40 -10.26 -7.65
C GLU A 425 -22.43 -11.32 -8.03
N ALA A 426 -22.03 -12.58 -7.99
CA ALA A 426 -22.91 -13.72 -8.11
C ALA A 426 -22.52 -14.80 -7.12
N LEU A 427 -23.49 -15.36 -6.41
CA LEU A 427 -23.33 -16.45 -5.46
C LEU A 427 -24.42 -17.49 -5.69
N ASN A 428 -24.01 -18.78 -5.74
CA ASN A 428 -24.92 -19.91 -5.78
C ASN A 428 -24.46 -20.93 -4.74
N TYR A 429 -25.40 -21.48 -3.97
CA TYR A 429 -25.09 -22.61 -3.13
C TYR A 429 -26.16 -23.69 -3.16
N ILE A 430 -25.75 -24.93 -2.83
CA ILE A 430 -26.60 -26.10 -2.63
C ILE A 430 -26.12 -26.80 -1.37
N ILE A 431 -27.00 -26.92 -0.36
CA ILE A 431 -26.71 -27.64 0.89
C ILE A 431 -26.67 -29.13 0.60
N THR A 432 -25.57 -29.79 0.97
CA THR A 432 -25.35 -31.22 0.78
C THR A 432 -25.54 -32.01 2.10
N ASP A 433 -25.35 -31.35 3.25
CA ASP A 433 -25.64 -31.91 4.56
C ASP A 433 -26.56 -30.98 5.39
N PRO A 434 -27.89 -31.16 5.29
CA PRO A 434 -28.82 -30.26 6.01
C PRO A 434 -28.72 -30.34 7.54
N THR A 435 -28.04 -31.35 8.10
CA THR A 435 -27.91 -31.48 9.56
C THR A 435 -26.99 -30.45 10.19
N GLN A 436 -26.19 -29.77 9.39
CA GLN A 436 -25.27 -28.72 9.81
C GLN A 436 -25.93 -27.34 9.84
N PHE A 437 -27.21 -27.24 9.47
CA PHE A 437 -27.93 -25.97 9.33
C PHE A 437 -29.20 -25.95 10.17
N ASP A 438 -29.68 -24.75 10.46
CA ASP A 438 -30.94 -24.57 11.15
C ASP A 438 -32.13 -25.15 10.39
N PRO A 439 -33.15 -25.70 11.11
CA PRO A 439 -34.36 -26.16 10.49
C PRO A 439 -35.07 -25.07 9.72
N GLY A 440 -35.23 -25.25 8.39
CA GLY A 440 -35.89 -24.28 7.52
C GLY A 440 -34.91 -23.44 6.67
N THR A 441 -33.60 -23.61 6.85
CA THR A 441 -32.60 -23.00 5.96
C THR A 441 -32.85 -23.39 4.50
N GLN A 442 -32.83 -22.43 3.63
CA GLN A 442 -33.08 -22.63 2.18
C GLN A 442 -31.98 -23.51 1.58
N GLN A 443 -32.33 -24.65 1.03
CA GLN A 443 -31.37 -25.64 0.55
C GLN A 443 -30.66 -25.27 -0.74
N GLN A 444 -31.22 -24.35 -1.52
CA GLN A 444 -30.63 -23.83 -2.75
C GLN A 444 -30.83 -22.34 -2.79
N PHE A 445 -29.81 -21.61 -3.16
CA PHE A 445 -29.87 -20.17 -3.26
C PHE A 445 -29.10 -19.68 -4.48
N GLN A 446 -29.61 -18.62 -5.11
CA GLN A 446 -28.96 -17.95 -6.23
C GLN A 446 -29.11 -16.44 -6.05
N PHE A 447 -28.02 -15.75 -6.24
CA PHE A 447 -27.93 -14.30 -6.24
C PHE A 447 -27.08 -13.81 -7.40
N ALA A 448 -27.47 -12.71 -8.02
CA ALA A 448 -26.62 -11.93 -8.92
C ALA A 448 -27.09 -10.48 -8.93
N ASP A 449 -26.16 -9.56 -8.77
CA ASP A 449 -26.42 -8.12 -8.85
C ASP A 449 -25.18 -7.42 -9.46
N HIS A 450 -25.40 -6.18 -9.94
CA HIS A 450 -24.35 -5.30 -10.40
C HIS A 450 -24.69 -3.85 -10.11
N ARG A 451 -23.71 -3.06 -9.65
CA ARG A 451 -23.88 -1.63 -9.32
C ARG A 451 -22.63 -0.83 -9.66
N TRP A 452 -22.85 0.48 -9.82
CA TRP A 452 -21.75 1.44 -9.94
C TRP A 452 -21.39 1.95 -8.55
N ASP A 453 -20.10 1.89 -8.26
CA ASP A 453 -19.47 2.60 -7.15
C ASP A 453 -18.78 3.85 -7.69
N ILE A 454 -19.06 5.01 -7.08
CA ILE A 454 -18.50 6.32 -7.48
C ILE A 454 -18.02 7.03 -6.24
N GLU A 455 -16.72 7.24 -6.15
CA GLU A 455 -16.07 7.81 -4.97
C GLU A 455 -15.20 9.03 -5.32
N PRO A 456 -15.80 10.23 -5.49
CA PRO A 456 -15.01 11.47 -5.65
C PRO A 456 -14.47 11.95 -4.31
N SER A 457 -13.28 12.55 -4.35
CA SER A 457 -12.59 13.11 -3.20
C SER A 457 -11.84 14.39 -3.55
N ALA A 458 -11.58 15.21 -2.54
CA ALA A 458 -10.72 16.39 -2.64
C ALA A 458 -9.91 16.56 -1.35
N TYR A 459 -8.70 17.11 -1.45
CA TYR A 459 -7.85 17.29 -0.28
C TYR A 459 -6.90 18.49 -0.40
N VAL A 460 -6.45 18.95 0.77
CA VAL A 460 -5.36 19.90 0.94
C VAL A 460 -4.53 19.48 2.14
N GLN A 461 -3.21 19.61 2.02
CA GLN A 461 -2.26 19.33 3.09
C GLN A 461 -1.09 20.30 3.04
N ASP A 462 -0.44 20.51 4.19
CA ASP A 462 0.75 21.35 4.32
C ASP A 462 1.68 20.81 5.42
N GLU A 463 2.96 20.80 5.13
CA GLU A 463 4.03 20.51 6.07
C GLU A 463 4.81 21.78 6.36
N LEU A 464 4.79 22.20 7.64
CA LEU A 464 5.45 23.41 8.12
C LEU A 464 6.70 23.07 8.93
N HIS A 465 7.81 23.73 8.62
CA HIS A 465 9.07 23.56 9.31
C HIS A 465 9.47 24.83 10.10
N PHE A 466 9.59 24.70 11.41
CA PHE A 466 9.99 25.78 12.32
C PHE A 466 11.19 25.37 13.19
N GLY A 467 12.41 25.55 12.67
CA GLY A 467 13.62 25.09 13.37
C GLY A 467 13.56 23.59 13.61
N ASN A 468 13.43 23.18 14.87
CA ASN A 468 13.34 21.76 15.26
C ASN A 468 11.89 21.24 15.37
N TRP A 469 10.90 21.99 14.96
CA TRP A 469 9.50 21.59 14.94
C TRP A 469 9.03 21.34 13.53
N ASN A 470 8.26 20.25 13.35
CA ASN A 470 7.50 19.99 12.14
C ASN A 470 6.02 19.84 12.50
N ILE A 471 5.18 20.40 11.65
CA ILE A 471 3.72 20.32 11.77
C ILE A 471 3.19 19.87 10.41
N SER A 472 2.59 18.68 10.38
CA SER A 472 1.84 18.17 9.25
C SER A 472 0.36 18.42 9.49
N THR A 473 -0.33 19.06 8.57
CA THR A 473 -1.78 19.32 8.68
C THR A 473 -2.45 19.00 7.36
N GLY A 474 -3.66 18.46 7.44
CA GLY A 474 -4.41 18.09 6.25
C GLY A 474 -5.91 18.06 6.47
N LEU A 475 -6.65 18.25 5.39
CA LEU A 475 -8.10 18.09 5.35
C LEU A 475 -8.47 17.37 4.06
N ARG A 476 -9.25 16.30 4.19
CA ARG A 476 -9.79 15.55 3.06
C ARG A 476 -11.31 15.51 3.13
N PHE A 477 -11.94 15.61 1.98
CA PHE A 477 -13.34 15.31 1.75
C PHE A 477 -13.45 14.04 0.92
N ASP A 478 -14.25 13.08 1.38
CA ASP A 478 -14.59 11.86 0.66
C ASP A 478 -16.11 11.75 0.49
N HIS A 479 -16.54 11.24 -0.66
CA HIS A 479 -17.91 10.79 -0.90
C HIS A 479 -17.88 9.32 -1.32
N TYR A 480 -18.78 8.54 -0.73
CA TYR A 480 -19.03 7.13 -1.04
C TYR A 480 -20.41 6.98 -1.66
N GLY A 481 -20.49 6.37 -2.84
CA GLY A 481 -21.74 6.27 -3.59
C GLY A 481 -21.97 4.89 -4.20
N PHE A 482 -22.04 3.84 -3.36
CA PHE A 482 -22.27 2.45 -3.78
C PHE A 482 -23.56 1.88 -3.19
N VAL A 483 -23.52 1.15 -2.06
CA VAL A 483 -24.72 0.59 -1.39
C VAL A 483 -25.45 1.64 -0.56
N VAL A 484 -24.75 2.66 -0.09
CA VAL A 484 -25.28 3.86 0.57
C VAL A 484 -24.58 5.10 0.00
N HIS A 485 -25.15 6.29 0.25
CA HIS A 485 -24.54 7.56 -0.11
C HIS A 485 -24.15 8.31 1.16
N GLU A 486 -22.85 8.39 1.41
CA GLU A 486 -22.28 9.07 2.58
C GLU A 486 -21.09 9.95 2.23
N SER A 487 -20.89 11.01 3.00
CA SER A 487 -19.73 11.89 2.85
C SER A 487 -19.12 12.20 4.19
N ALA A 488 -17.83 12.49 4.20
CA ALA A 488 -17.09 12.84 5.40
C ALA A 488 -15.98 13.86 5.14
N TRP A 489 -15.72 14.66 6.18
CA TRP A 489 -14.52 15.49 6.30
C TRP A 489 -13.54 14.83 7.27
N SER A 490 -12.29 14.69 6.86
CA SER A 490 -11.26 13.97 7.59
C SER A 490 -10.07 14.91 7.88
N PRO A 491 -10.11 15.71 8.98
CA PRO A 491 -8.98 16.51 9.42
C PRO A 491 -7.86 15.60 9.98
N ARG A 492 -6.61 16.01 9.76
CA ARG A 492 -5.40 15.32 10.22
C ARG A 492 -4.39 16.32 10.73
N LEU A 493 -3.68 15.95 11.78
CA LEU A 493 -2.66 16.79 12.42
C LEU A 493 -1.55 15.90 12.97
N GLY A 494 -0.33 16.17 12.58
CA GLY A 494 0.89 15.60 13.14
C GLY A 494 1.81 16.71 13.61
N VAL A 495 2.45 16.52 14.76
CA VAL A 495 3.43 17.45 15.29
C VAL A 495 4.65 16.65 15.73
N SER A 496 5.83 17.11 15.37
CA SER A 496 7.06 16.54 15.90
C SER A 496 8.06 17.61 16.34
N ARG A 497 8.94 17.20 17.26
CA ARG A 497 10.06 18.01 17.74
C ARG A 497 11.34 17.19 17.81
N TYR A 498 12.34 17.61 17.10
CA TYR A 498 13.67 17.02 17.20
C TYR A 498 14.53 17.74 18.24
N VAL A 499 15.05 16.98 19.21
CA VAL A 499 15.98 17.46 20.24
C VAL A 499 17.39 17.00 19.85
N SER A 500 18.10 17.84 19.12
CA SER A 500 19.40 17.50 18.52
C SER A 500 20.46 17.08 19.54
N SER A 501 20.49 17.71 20.73
CA SER A 501 21.43 17.37 21.81
C SER A 501 21.25 15.94 22.37
N LEU A 502 20.08 15.32 22.14
CA LEU A 502 19.75 13.97 22.59
C LEU A 502 19.60 12.98 21.44
N ASN A 503 19.69 13.44 20.19
CA ASN A 503 19.29 12.68 19.00
C ASN A 503 17.92 12.01 19.18
N LEU A 504 16.96 12.79 19.69
CA LEU A 504 15.62 12.34 20.08
C LEU A 504 14.56 13.10 19.30
N LEU A 505 13.71 12.38 18.59
CA LEU A 505 12.48 12.86 17.99
C LEU A 505 11.30 12.50 18.89
N LEU A 506 10.46 13.46 19.20
CA LEU A 506 9.15 13.26 19.83
C LEU A 506 8.08 13.61 18.84
N HIS A 507 7.01 12.81 18.77
CA HIS A 507 5.87 13.10 17.91
C HIS A 507 4.53 12.82 18.58
N ALA A 508 3.49 13.49 18.07
CA ALA A 508 2.10 13.23 18.41
C ALA A 508 1.23 13.46 17.17
N SER A 509 0.20 12.64 16.97
CA SER A 509 -0.70 12.77 15.84
C SER A 509 -2.17 12.52 16.20
N TYR A 510 -3.02 13.10 15.37
CA TYR A 510 -4.44 12.88 15.33
C TYR A 510 -4.89 12.74 13.87
N ASP A 511 -5.55 11.64 13.53
CA ASP A 511 -6.16 11.41 12.23
C ASP A 511 -7.64 11.07 12.40
N ARG A 512 -8.53 11.86 11.78
CA ARG A 512 -9.90 11.41 11.53
C ARG A 512 -9.93 10.69 10.20
N VAL A 513 -10.51 9.49 10.19
CA VAL A 513 -10.55 8.63 9.01
C VAL A 513 -11.98 8.32 8.60
N PHE A 514 -12.18 8.12 7.29
CA PHE A 514 -13.39 7.63 6.68
C PHE A 514 -13.00 6.45 5.78
N GLN A 515 -13.58 5.27 6.05
CA GLN A 515 -13.18 4.01 5.43
C GLN A 515 -14.40 3.38 4.76
N THR A 516 -14.26 3.08 3.47
CA THR A 516 -15.34 2.47 2.69
C THR A 516 -15.39 0.96 2.97
N PRO A 517 -16.59 0.32 2.99
CA PRO A 517 -16.72 -1.10 3.25
C PRO A 517 -15.96 -1.98 2.23
N ALA A 518 -15.66 -3.21 2.59
CA ALA A 518 -15.16 -4.20 1.66
C ALA A 518 -16.18 -4.45 0.53
N MET A 519 -15.71 -4.54 -0.73
CA MET A 519 -16.59 -4.82 -1.87
C MET A 519 -17.05 -6.27 -1.91
N GLU A 520 -16.34 -7.18 -1.25
CA GLU A 520 -16.62 -8.59 -1.29
C GLU A 520 -18.00 -8.91 -0.70
N ASN A 521 -18.85 -9.51 -1.53
CA ASN A 521 -20.23 -9.87 -1.16
C ASN A 521 -21.08 -8.72 -0.57
N LEU A 522 -20.65 -7.48 -0.79
CA LEU A 522 -21.32 -6.31 -0.24
C LEU A 522 -22.69 -6.07 -0.87
N LEU A 523 -22.85 -6.39 -2.17
CA LEU A 523 -24.15 -6.31 -2.83
C LEU A 523 -25.10 -7.33 -2.24
N LEU A 524 -24.64 -8.57 -2.04
CA LEU A 524 -25.43 -9.61 -1.40
C LEU A 524 -25.75 -9.25 0.05
N ALA A 525 -24.76 -8.90 0.87
CA ALA A 525 -24.94 -8.52 2.28
C ALA A 525 -25.89 -7.32 2.46
N SER A 526 -26.00 -6.46 1.46
CA SER A 526 -26.90 -5.29 1.44
C SER A 526 -28.25 -5.56 0.75
N SER A 527 -28.50 -6.79 0.28
CA SER A 527 -29.67 -7.17 -0.51
C SER A 527 -30.84 -7.62 0.38
N ALA A 528 -32.07 -7.28 -0.04
CA ALA A 528 -33.27 -7.81 0.60
C ALA A 528 -33.41 -9.35 0.44
N GLN A 529 -32.73 -9.97 -0.53
CA GLN A 529 -32.76 -11.42 -0.73
C GLN A 529 -32.09 -12.18 0.41
N VAL A 530 -31.07 -11.58 1.04
CA VAL A 530 -30.43 -12.14 2.24
C VAL A 530 -31.43 -12.24 3.39
N ASN A 531 -32.41 -11.32 3.53
CA ASN A 531 -33.47 -11.39 4.54
C ASN A 531 -34.35 -12.63 4.41
N ALA A 532 -34.43 -13.23 3.22
CA ALA A 532 -35.19 -14.47 3.01
C ALA A 532 -34.41 -15.71 3.44
N ILE A 533 -33.08 -15.62 3.55
CA ILE A 533 -32.23 -16.75 3.93
C ILE A 533 -32.09 -16.84 5.43
N ASP A 534 -31.93 -15.70 6.11
CA ASP A 534 -31.75 -15.64 7.55
C ASP A 534 -32.53 -14.45 8.12
N PRO A 535 -33.66 -14.66 8.81
CA PRO A 535 -34.52 -13.60 9.34
C PRO A 535 -34.03 -13.01 10.67
N ILE A 536 -33.00 -13.58 11.31
CA ILE A 536 -32.64 -13.27 12.69
C ILE A 536 -31.64 -12.08 12.79
N VAL A 537 -30.82 -11.86 11.77
CA VAL A 537 -29.80 -10.81 11.80
C VAL A 537 -30.40 -9.43 11.44
N LEU A 538 -30.08 -8.41 12.25
CA LEU A 538 -30.41 -7.02 11.96
C LEU A 538 -29.66 -6.54 10.68
N ARG A 539 -30.39 -6.44 9.58
CA ARG A 539 -29.81 -6.18 8.28
C ARG A 539 -29.97 -4.77 7.85
N LEU A 540 -29.04 -4.00 8.32
CA LEU A 540 -28.77 -2.68 7.76
C LEU A 540 -27.62 -2.85 6.76
N PRO A 541 -27.59 -2.09 5.66
CA PRO A 541 -26.45 -2.09 4.76
C PRO A 541 -25.18 -1.75 5.54
N VAL A 542 -24.09 -2.45 5.25
CA VAL A 542 -22.78 -2.13 5.82
C VAL A 542 -22.39 -0.72 5.37
N ARG A 543 -22.09 0.13 6.32
CA ARG A 543 -21.79 1.54 6.10
C ARG A 543 -20.30 1.82 6.20
N PRO A 544 -19.82 2.93 5.60
CA PRO A 544 -18.47 3.39 5.82
C PRO A 544 -18.12 3.57 7.30
N ALA A 545 -16.95 3.08 7.69
CA ALA A 545 -16.43 3.27 9.03
C ALA A 545 -15.89 4.69 9.22
N ARG A 546 -15.97 5.17 10.46
CA ARG A 546 -15.42 6.45 10.88
C ARG A 546 -14.55 6.24 12.10
N GLY A 547 -13.27 6.61 12.02
CA GLY A 547 -12.34 6.44 13.11
C GLY A 547 -11.72 7.75 13.57
N ASN A 548 -11.29 7.79 14.82
CA ASN A 548 -10.41 8.80 15.37
C ASN A 548 -9.17 8.08 15.90
N TYR A 549 -8.01 8.39 15.33
CA TYR A 549 -6.74 7.78 15.68
C TYR A 549 -5.87 8.78 16.42
N TYR A 550 -5.25 8.34 17.49
CA TYR A 550 -4.35 9.12 18.32
C TYR A 550 -3.06 8.33 18.49
N GLU A 551 -1.93 9.01 18.35
CA GLU A 551 -0.62 8.43 18.60
C GLU A 551 0.30 9.42 19.29
N VAL A 552 1.13 8.92 20.20
CA VAL A 552 2.28 9.62 20.77
C VAL A 552 3.46 8.67 20.74
N GLY A 553 4.61 9.17 20.30
CA GLY A 553 5.79 8.33 20.20
C GLY A 553 7.10 9.09 20.30
N ALA A 554 8.18 8.32 20.38
CA ALA A 554 9.53 8.81 20.46
C ALA A 554 10.47 7.91 19.65
N THR A 555 11.39 8.53 18.88
CA THR A 555 12.46 7.84 18.18
C THR A 555 13.80 8.39 18.62
N LYS A 556 14.71 7.52 19.04
CA LYS A 556 16.04 7.90 19.54
C LYS A 556 17.15 7.14 18.82
N SER A 557 18.18 7.88 18.42
CA SER A 557 19.45 7.29 18.00
C SER A 557 20.41 7.21 19.20
N VAL A 558 20.98 6.01 19.42
CA VAL A 558 21.96 5.73 20.47
C VAL A 558 23.29 5.38 19.81
N ALA A 559 24.34 6.12 20.17
CA ALA A 559 25.71 5.95 19.66
C ALA A 559 25.79 5.85 18.11
N SER A 560 24.80 6.42 17.41
CA SER A 560 24.70 6.40 15.93
C SER A 560 24.67 5.01 15.30
N LYS A 561 24.26 4.00 16.06
CA LYS A 561 24.24 2.60 15.63
C LYS A 561 22.94 1.88 15.97
N LEU A 562 22.22 2.34 16.98
CA LEU A 562 20.97 1.76 17.43
C LEU A 562 19.87 2.81 17.33
N ARG A 563 18.80 2.48 16.62
CA ARG A 563 17.53 3.23 16.59
C ARG A 563 16.55 2.55 17.53
N ILE A 564 15.98 3.33 18.45
CA ILE A 564 14.93 2.90 19.37
C ILE A 564 13.69 3.70 19.03
N GLU A 565 12.59 3.05 18.78
CA GLU A 565 11.29 3.68 18.53
C GLU A 565 10.24 3.07 19.45
N ALA A 566 9.47 3.93 20.14
CA ALA A 566 8.39 3.52 21.02
C ALA A 566 7.15 4.38 20.75
N ASN A 567 5.98 3.74 20.60
CA ASN A 567 4.72 4.38 20.30
C ASN A 567 3.61 3.84 21.21
N ILE A 568 2.67 4.71 21.54
CA ILE A 568 1.39 4.37 22.20
C ILE A 568 0.29 4.92 21.31
N PHE A 569 -0.71 4.11 21.02
CA PHE A 569 -1.81 4.51 20.14
C PHE A 569 -3.18 4.13 20.71
N ARG A 570 -4.20 4.85 20.23
CA ARG A 570 -5.61 4.55 20.44
C ARG A 570 -6.39 4.84 19.17
N ARG A 571 -7.32 3.95 18.82
CA ARG A 571 -8.26 4.07 17.72
C ARG A 571 -9.68 3.88 18.25
N ASP A 572 -10.56 4.84 18.02
CA ASP A 572 -11.99 4.74 18.32
C ASP A 572 -12.76 4.74 17.00
N PHE A 573 -13.56 3.70 16.78
CA PHE A 573 -14.35 3.52 15.55
C PHE A 573 -15.83 3.60 15.80
N HIS A 574 -16.54 4.01 14.76
CA HIS A 574 -17.96 3.81 14.57
C HIS A 574 -18.18 3.10 13.23
N ASN A 575 -19.05 2.10 13.17
CA ASN A 575 -19.19 1.12 12.08
C ASN A 575 -17.84 0.41 11.79
N TYR A 576 -17.26 -0.22 12.79
CA TYR A 576 -15.99 -0.93 12.64
C TYR A 576 -16.14 -2.14 11.72
N PRO A 577 -15.40 -2.19 10.59
CA PRO A 577 -15.53 -3.29 9.64
C PRO A 577 -14.80 -4.53 10.14
N ASP A 578 -15.38 -5.67 9.86
CA ASP A 578 -14.85 -7.00 10.09
C ASP A 578 -15.45 -7.94 9.03
N ASP A 579 -15.13 -9.23 9.03
CA ASP A 579 -15.78 -10.20 8.15
C ASP A 579 -16.28 -11.43 8.89
N ASP A 580 -17.14 -12.16 8.20
CA ASP A 580 -17.70 -13.43 8.61
C ASP A 580 -17.51 -14.46 7.49
N THR A 581 -16.91 -15.58 7.79
CA THR A 581 -16.69 -16.65 6.83
C THR A 581 -17.88 -17.61 6.80
N LEU A 582 -18.46 -17.82 5.62
CA LEU A 582 -19.57 -18.76 5.44
C LEU A 582 -19.12 -20.19 5.68
N LEU A 583 -19.38 -20.71 6.88
CA LEU A 583 -18.94 -22.05 7.28
C LEU A 583 -17.44 -22.25 6.96
N ASP A 584 -16.98 -23.45 6.75
CA ASP A 584 -15.60 -23.73 6.36
C ASP A 584 -15.38 -23.59 4.84
N THR A 585 -15.86 -22.49 4.24
CA THR A 585 -15.68 -22.19 2.82
C THR A 585 -14.70 -21.03 2.61
N GLY A 586 -14.26 -20.79 1.40
CA GLY A 586 -13.46 -19.60 1.06
C GLY A 586 -14.33 -18.37 0.76
N VAL A 587 -15.53 -18.25 1.34
CA VAL A 587 -16.47 -17.16 1.11
C VAL A 587 -16.64 -16.34 2.37
N SER A 588 -16.24 -15.07 2.32
CA SER A 588 -16.41 -14.13 3.42
C SER A 588 -17.49 -13.11 3.10
N PHE A 589 -18.15 -12.61 4.14
CA PHE A 589 -19.16 -11.56 4.08
C PHE A 589 -18.75 -10.38 4.96
N PRO A 590 -18.87 -9.13 4.50
CA PRO A 590 -18.56 -7.98 5.32
C PRO A 590 -19.59 -7.85 6.46
N ILE A 591 -19.09 -7.65 7.66
CA ILE A 591 -19.86 -7.26 8.85
C ILE A 591 -19.34 -5.92 9.38
N ALA A 592 -20.08 -5.31 10.26
CA ALA A 592 -19.65 -4.13 10.99
C ALA A 592 -20.19 -4.13 12.42
N PHE A 593 -19.32 -3.93 13.39
CA PHE A 593 -19.68 -3.60 14.77
C PHE A 593 -20.13 -2.13 14.85
N SER A 594 -21.12 -1.82 15.68
CA SER A 594 -21.57 -0.43 15.83
C SER A 594 -20.45 0.49 16.30
N ASP A 595 -19.65 0.03 17.25
CA ASP A 595 -18.50 0.75 17.79
C ASP A 595 -17.36 -0.20 18.11
N ALA A 596 -16.11 0.26 17.96
CA ALA A 596 -14.95 -0.46 18.42
C ALA A 596 -13.89 0.49 18.99
N ARG A 597 -13.09 -0.03 19.91
CA ARG A 597 -11.95 0.67 20.46
C ARG A 597 -10.75 -0.25 20.47
N ILE A 598 -9.64 0.23 19.91
CA ILE A 598 -8.36 -0.46 19.90
C ILE A 598 -7.32 0.45 20.53
N PHE A 599 -6.47 -0.10 21.40
CA PHE A 599 -5.35 0.61 21.99
C PHE A 599 -4.16 -0.33 22.10
N GLY A 600 -2.96 0.22 22.07
CA GLY A 600 -1.76 -0.59 22.15
C GLY A 600 -0.49 0.22 22.31
N GLU A 601 0.59 -0.53 22.45
CA GLU A 601 1.95 -0.05 22.58
C GLU A 601 2.89 -0.82 21.66
N GLU A 602 3.88 -0.14 21.11
CA GLU A 602 4.84 -0.69 20.17
C GLU A 602 6.25 -0.30 20.57
N LEU A 603 7.19 -1.21 20.36
CA LEU A 603 8.63 -0.96 20.52
C LEU A 603 9.38 -1.59 19.34
N ARG A 604 10.28 -0.82 18.71
CA ARG A 604 11.23 -1.33 17.74
C ARG A 604 12.65 -0.93 18.13
N LEU A 605 13.52 -1.91 18.15
CA LEU A 605 14.96 -1.72 18.27
C LEU A 605 15.56 -2.13 16.92
N GLU A 606 16.37 -1.27 16.32
CA GLU A 606 16.96 -1.54 15.00
C GLU A 606 18.42 -1.13 14.98
N VAL A 607 19.25 -2.05 14.50
CA VAL A 607 20.67 -1.84 14.21
C VAL A 607 20.79 -1.95 12.68
N PRO A 608 20.81 -0.84 11.92
CA PRO A 608 20.92 -0.87 10.46
C PRO A 608 22.21 -1.52 10.01
N GLU A 609 23.33 -1.08 10.59
CA GLU A 609 24.63 -1.67 10.37
C GLU A 609 25.56 -1.42 11.56
N TRP A 610 26.10 -2.50 12.12
CA TRP A 610 27.17 -2.44 13.11
C TRP A 610 28.22 -3.49 12.78
N TRP A 611 29.30 -3.08 12.14
CA TRP A 611 30.39 -3.90 11.64
C TRP A 611 29.88 -4.91 10.58
N ARG A 612 29.47 -6.12 10.99
CA ARG A 612 28.92 -7.18 10.13
C ARG A 612 27.52 -7.62 10.58
N PHE A 613 26.93 -6.92 11.51
CA PHE A 613 25.63 -7.23 12.07
C PHE A 613 24.63 -6.14 11.67
N SER A 614 23.50 -6.58 11.15
CA SER A 614 22.28 -5.80 11.02
C SER A 614 21.13 -6.59 11.61
N GLY A 615 20.09 -5.93 12.10
CA GLY A 615 18.93 -6.62 12.63
C GLY A 615 17.98 -5.70 13.36
N TYR A 616 16.83 -6.27 13.70
CA TYR A 616 15.80 -5.57 14.46
C TYR A 616 15.09 -6.50 15.43
N LEU A 617 14.49 -5.90 16.46
CA LEU A 617 13.53 -6.51 17.36
C LEU A 617 12.26 -5.66 17.34
N SER A 618 11.14 -6.27 17.03
CA SER A 618 9.82 -5.64 17.00
C SER A 618 8.93 -6.26 18.08
N TYR A 619 8.27 -5.42 18.86
CA TYR A 619 7.28 -5.82 19.86
C TYR A 619 6.03 -4.98 19.69
N SER A 620 4.88 -5.62 19.72
CA SER A 620 3.58 -4.96 19.75
C SER A 620 2.67 -5.68 20.74
N ASN A 621 1.93 -4.89 21.52
CA ASN A 621 0.87 -5.36 22.38
C ASN A 621 -0.36 -4.50 22.14
N GLN A 622 -1.47 -5.12 21.74
CA GLN A 622 -2.70 -4.40 21.43
C GLN A 622 -3.92 -5.14 21.97
N SER A 623 -4.96 -4.38 22.26
CA SER A 623 -6.26 -4.92 22.70
C SER A 623 -7.37 -4.17 21.98
N GLY A 624 -8.29 -4.91 21.38
CA GLY A 624 -9.46 -4.41 20.69
C GLY A 624 -10.75 -4.91 21.35
N ILE A 625 -11.77 -4.05 21.41
CA ILE A 625 -13.11 -4.37 21.90
C ILE A 625 -14.11 -3.80 20.92
N GLY A 626 -14.91 -4.68 20.30
CA GLY A 626 -16.08 -4.32 19.50
C GLY A 626 -17.37 -4.36 20.35
N SER A 627 -18.36 -3.58 19.97
CA SER A 627 -19.68 -3.53 20.60
C SER A 627 -20.77 -3.68 19.56
N GLY A 628 -21.80 -4.48 19.88
CA GLY A 628 -22.98 -4.65 19.02
C GLY A 628 -23.93 -3.45 19.02
N PRO A 629 -24.96 -3.43 18.17
CA PRO A 629 -25.32 -4.51 17.25
C PRO A 629 -24.36 -4.66 16.06
N ILE A 630 -24.32 -5.87 15.50
CA ILE A 630 -23.54 -6.19 14.29
C ILE A 630 -24.47 -6.08 13.09
N THR A 631 -23.96 -5.52 11.98
CA THR A 631 -24.68 -5.40 10.71
C THR A 631 -23.92 -6.15 9.61
N GLY A 632 -24.62 -6.66 8.60
CA GLY A 632 -24.04 -7.46 7.51
C GLY A 632 -23.97 -8.96 7.84
N GLY A 633 -23.09 -9.69 7.15
CA GLY A 633 -22.89 -11.13 7.33
C GLY A 633 -23.93 -12.03 6.66
N LEU A 634 -23.68 -13.33 6.70
CA LEU A 634 -24.62 -14.39 6.31
C LEU A 634 -24.42 -15.58 7.25
N PHE A 635 -25.21 -15.64 8.32
CA PHE A 635 -25.17 -16.71 9.31
C PHE A 635 -26.22 -17.74 8.95
N LEU A 636 -25.82 -18.97 8.69
CA LEU A 636 -26.72 -20.06 8.36
C LEU A 636 -26.94 -21.04 9.53
N GLY A 637 -26.37 -20.74 10.70
CA GLY A 637 -26.48 -21.51 11.93
C GLY A 637 -26.98 -20.70 13.13
N SER A 638 -27.81 -21.28 13.99
CA SER A 638 -28.42 -20.61 15.14
C SER A 638 -27.41 -20.17 16.20
N ASP A 639 -26.32 -20.93 16.35
CA ASP A 639 -25.35 -20.70 17.42
C ASP A 639 -24.60 -19.39 17.26
N ALA A 640 -24.16 -19.07 16.04
CA ALA A 640 -23.51 -17.82 15.75
C ALA A 640 -24.47 -16.62 15.86
N ALA A 641 -25.68 -16.73 15.29
CA ALA A 641 -26.68 -15.67 15.34
C ALA A 641 -27.16 -15.35 16.76
N GLY A 642 -27.35 -16.39 17.58
CA GLY A 642 -27.73 -16.24 18.99
C GLY A 642 -26.62 -15.60 19.83
N ALA A 643 -25.38 -16.00 19.63
CA ALA A 643 -24.23 -15.43 20.32
C ALA A 643 -24.01 -13.95 19.94
N LEU A 644 -24.13 -13.59 18.65
CA LEU A 644 -23.91 -12.25 18.17
C LEU A 644 -25.07 -11.27 18.48
N GLY A 645 -26.31 -11.78 18.55
CA GLY A 645 -27.50 -10.96 18.83
C GLY A 645 -27.56 -10.41 20.24
N ASP A 646 -27.10 -11.19 21.24
CA ASP A 646 -27.18 -10.88 22.66
C ASP A 646 -25.89 -10.31 23.26
N ALA A 647 -24.77 -10.43 22.57
CA ALA A 647 -23.50 -9.96 23.08
C ALA A 647 -23.37 -8.44 23.00
N SER A 648 -22.96 -7.82 24.12
CA SER A 648 -22.73 -6.37 24.18
C SER A 648 -21.32 -5.94 23.80
N GLN A 649 -20.36 -6.86 23.85
CA GLN A 649 -18.96 -6.61 23.51
C GLN A 649 -18.30 -7.88 22.98
N PHE A 650 -17.44 -7.71 21.98
CA PHE A 650 -16.63 -8.77 21.36
C PHE A 650 -15.17 -8.36 21.34
N ALA A 651 -14.27 -9.32 21.44
CA ALA A 651 -12.88 -9.10 21.12
C ALA A 651 -12.76 -8.95 19.58
N VAL A 652 -12.08 -7.91 19.11
CA VAL A 652 -11.73 -7.72 17.71
C VAL A 652 -10.25 -8.06 17.53
N SER A 653 -9.95 -8.83 16.50
CA SER A 653 -8.61 -9.33 16.19
C SER A 653 -7.71 -8.26 15.54
#